data_20157d54ca17fdf2676742346ae472aa
#
_entry.id   20157d54ca17fdf2676742346ae472aa
#
_cell.length_a   1.000
_cell.length_b   1.000
_cell.length_c   1.000
_cell.angle_alpha   90.00
_cell.angle_beta   90.00
_cell.angle_gamma   90.00
#
_symmetry.space_group_name_H-M   'P 1'
#
loop_
_entity.id
_entity.type
_entity.pdbx_description
1 polymer ?
#
loop_
_entity_poly.entity_id
_entity_poly.type
_entity_poly.pdbx_seq_one_letter_code
_entity_poly.pdbx_strand_id
1 'polypeptide(L)'
;MATEHRHSTVRDEQTNYDYVSDRVERPELVSDLEALVDGDVRFDTYTRQLYATDASAYEQTPIGVVLPDHTDDVAAVMEYCADEAIPVLPRGGGTSLAGQTVNEAVVLDLAAEMTDVVEIDVKAETARAQAGVRLGDLNAELEPDGLKFAPDPAWGDKSVLGGAIGNNSTGAHSLQYGKTDYYIEEAEVVLADGTVTTFGEVDIDTLRERGEAGDDLEAEIYGTVAEILDRDADEIAATYPDLKRNVSGYNLDMLVDELRGQRRLPDDSGIDPDSEPGSINLARLLAGSEGTLATVTEATVSLEPIPATASVALLTYDDVIGAMEDVAPILEHDPAAVEVMDDVLLDLARDTTEFADVVGLLPDGTDAVLLVEFYADDDAAGRQKVADLVADRVPDADTEADPSDGAASLTEAPRTAVGAMEAHDAATREKFWKMRKSGLPILLSRTTDEKHIAYIEDTAIPAENLPAYVADFQEILDEHDTFASYYAHAGPGVLHIRPLVNTKTAEGVETLESIADAVTDLVVEYGGSVSGEHGDGRARTQWNRKLYGDDLWETFRELKSAFDPEWLLNPGNVCGDHSTAEQLRFDPDYELDAGFDPELNWDTDNGFEGVVELCHGCGGCRGPQETTGGVMCPTYRAAEEEIQSTRGRANMLRQAMSGDLDDEPFDDEFVEEVLDLCVGCKGCAKDCPSGVDMAKMKAELTHEYHKRHGSSLRDKLFANFTTLAAYGSRLAPLSNLAQQLPGSGILQEKLLGIARERSLPKFHRETFVEWFAERGGASVSRADADRQALLFPDTYTNHNHPEAGKAAVEVLEALNVHVRIPDDV
;
A
#
# COMPACT_ATOMS: atom_id res chain seq x y z
N MET A 1 10.83 26.19 5.54
CA MET A 1 9.69 27.03 5.99
C MET A 1 8.70 26.02 6.51
N ALA A 2 8.49 26.01 7.81
CA ALA A 2 7.55 25.11 8.45
C ALA A 2 6.20 25.23 7.73
N THR A 3 5.70 24.12 7.24
CA THR A 3 4.31 23.99 6.81
C THR A 3 3.47 24.15 8.07
N GLU A 4 2.91 25.32 8.27
CA GLU A 4 1.93 25.54 9.33
C GLU A 4 0.85 24.50 9.18
N HIS A 5 0.61 23.76 10.26
CA HIS A 5 -0.42 22.76 10.43
C HIS A 5 -1.74 23.22 9.79
N ARG A 6 -2.23 22.44 8.86
CA ARG A 6 -3.60 22.56 8.36
C ARG A 6 -4.50 21.87 9.37
N HIS A 7 -5.03 22.63 10.30
CA HIS A 7 -5.87 22.15 11.38
C HIS A 7 -7.10 21.37 10.86
N SER A 8 -7.50 20.39 11.63
CA SER A 8 -8.74 19.63 11.50
C SER A 8 -9.96 20.52 11.25
N THR A 9 -10.05 21.62 11.95
CA THR A 9 -11.13 22.63 11.80
C THR A 9 -11.29 23.16 10.37
N VAL A 10 -10.20 23.24 9.58
CA VAL A 10 -10.28 23.68 8.18
C VAL A 10 -10.80 22.54 7.30
N ARG A 11 -10.53 21.29 7.65
CA ARG A 11 -11.04 20.12 6.95
C ARG A 11 -12.54 19.97 7.18
N ASP A 12 -12.96 20.07 8.44
CA ASP A 12 -14.39 19.99 8.82
C ASP A 12 -15.22 21.08 8.12
N GLU A 13 -14.70 22.31 8.07
CA GLU A 13 -15.36 23.40 7.33
C GLU A 13 -15.42 23.16 5.81
N GLN A 14 -14.46 22.43 5.25
CA GLN A 14 -14.39 22.12 3.82
C GLN A 14 -15.18 20.87 3.43
N THR A 15 -15.19 19.86 4.31
CA THR A 15 -15.82 18.56 4.04
C THR A 15 -17.24 18.45 4.56
N ASN A 16 -17.61 19.32 5.52
CA ASN A 16 -18.93 19.32 6.18
C ASN A 16 -19.28 18.00 6.86
N TYR A 17 -18.27 17.31 7.43
CA TYR A 17 -18.51 16.11 8.22
C TYR A 17 -18.95 16.44 9.65
N ASP A 18 -19.89 15.65 10.16
CA ASP A 18 -20.33 15.66 11.56
C ASP A 18 -19.85 14.37 12.23
N TYR A 19 -18.75 14.47 12.97
CA TYR A 19 -18.15 13.33 13.69
C TYR A 19 -18.83 13.06 15.05
N VAL A 20 -19.75 13.90 15.47
CA VAL A 20 -20.53 13.76 16.70
C VAL A 20 -22.02 13.66 16.35
N SER A 21 -22.39 12.58 15.71
CA SER A 21 -23.77 12.35 15.29
C SER A 21 -24.60 11.60 16.33
N ASP A 22 -25.92 11.60 16.18
CA ASP A 22 -26.87 10.80 17.00
C ASP A 22 -26.60 9.27 16.87
N ARG A 23 -25.71 8.85 15.97
CA ARG A 23 -25.33 7.45 15.67
C ARG A 23 -24.07 7.01 16.38
N VAL A 24 -23.45 7.85 17.21
CA VAL A 24 -22.24 7.50 17.94
C VAL A 24 -22.55 6.42 18.97
N GLU A 25 -21.84 5.33 18.89
CA GLU A 25 -21.82 4.33 19.95
C GLU A 25 -20.90 4.79 21.09
N ARG A 26 -21.29 4.50 22.36
CA ARG A 26 -20.51 4.86 23.56
C ARG A 26 -20.24 6.37 23.72
N PRO A 27 -21.28 7.22 23.76
CA PRO A 27 -21.11 8.67 23.81
C PRO A 27 -20.38 9.17 25.07
N GLU A 28 -20.38 8.41 26.19
CA GLU A 28 -19.63 8.77 27.41
C GLU A 28 -18.13 8.63 27.15
N LEU A 29 -17.68 7.56 26.49
CA LEU A 29 -16.29 7.34 26.08
C LEU A 29 -15.80 8.45 25.14
N VAL A 30 -16.60 8.83 24.16
CA VAL A 30 -16.29 9.94 23.25
C VAL A 30 -16.06 11.23 24.02
N SER A 31 -17.02 11.61 24.89
CA SER A 31 -16.91 12.85 25.67
C SER A 31 -15.70 12.87 26.60
N ASP A 32 -15.33 11.73 27.14
CA ASP A 32 -14.16 11.62 28.03
C ASP A 32 -12.88 11.76 27.23
N LEU A 33 -12.74 11.10 26.09
CA LEU A 33 -11.58 11.22 25.20
C LEU A 33 -11.45 12.63 24.61
N GLU A 34 -12.54 13.25 24.12
CA GLU A 34 -12.54 14.64 23.65
C GLU A 34 -12.07 15.67 24.72
N ALA A 35 -12.26 15.35 26.00
CA ALA A 35 -11.82 16.22 27.08
C ALA A 35 -10.32 16.02 27.43
N LEU A 36 -9.69 14.96 26.98
CA LEU A 36 -8.33 14.57 27.30
C LEU A 36 -7.32 14.91 26.21
N VAL A 37 -7.72 14.92 24.92
CA VAL A 37 -6.84 15.10 23.79
C VAL A 37 -7.06 16.44 23.10
N ASP A 38 -6.03 16.98 22.49
CA ASP A 38 -6.10 18.14 21.58
C ASP A 38 -6.46 17.72 20.14
N GLY A 39 -6.23 16.44 19.79
CA GLY A 39 -6.54 15.83 18.51
C GLY A 39 -8.03 15.46 18.33
N ASP A 40 -8.37 14.85 17.19
CA ASP A 40 -9.75 14.51 16.82
C ASP A 40 -10.18 13.14 17.40
N VAL A 41 -11.43 13.05 17.86
CA VAL A 41 -12.07 11.82 18.37
C VAL A 41 -13.29 11.49 17.51
N ARG A 42 -13.25 10.35 16.80
CA ARG A 42 -14.21 9.97 15.76
C ARG A 42 -14.80 8.58 16.03
N PHE A 43 -16.05 8.52 16.46
CA PHE A 43 -16.73 7.26 16.81
C PHE A 43 -18.01 7.03 16.00
N ASP A 44 -18.23 7.86 14.97
CA ASP A 44 -19.35 7.71 14.06
C ASP A 44 -19.23 6.45 13.20
N THR A 45 -20.33 5.96 12.67
CA THR A 45 -20.41 4.72 11.90
C THR A 45 -19.48 4.76 10.67
N TYR A 46 -19.43 5.88 9.95
CA TYR A 46 -18.62 6.00 8.73
C TYR A 46 -17.13 5.90 9.03
N THR A 47 -16.65 6.64 10.03
CA THR A 47 -15.24 6.56 10.42
C THR A 47 -14.87 5.15 10.89
N ARG A 48 -15.67 4.52 11.73
CA ARG A 48 -15.42 3.16 12.20
C ARG A 48 -15.32 2.15 11.03
N GLN A 49 -16.23 2.25 10.05
CA GLN A 49 -16.19 1.39 8.87
C GLN A 49 -14.99 1.68 7.93
N LEU A 50 -14.53 2.92 7.85
CA LEU A 50 -13.31 3.25 7.12
C LEU A 50 -12.07 2.58 7.71
N TYR A 51 -12.04 2.41 9.03
CA TYR A 51 -10.93 1.82 9.76
C TYR A 51 -11.11 0.32 10.05
N ALA A 52 -12.21 -0.28 9.62
CA ALA A 52 -12.48 -1.70 9.79
C ALA A 52 -11.55 -2.61 8.98
N THR A 53 -10.86 -2.08 7.98
CA THR A 53 -9.98 -2.83 7.08
C THR A 53 -8.60 -2.18 6.94
N ASP A 54 -7.61 -2.98 6.58
CA ASP A 54 -6.31 -2.55 6.08
C ASP A 54 -6.06 -3.15 4.67
N ALA A 55 -4.82 -3.40 4.27
CA ALA A 55 -4.51 -4.02 2.98
C ALA A 55 -4.58 -5.56 3.01
N SER A 56 -4.92 -6.16 4.15
CA SER A 56 -5.05 -7.60 4.34
C SER A 56 -6.42 -8.16 3.89
N ALA A 57 -6.60 -9.45 4.08
CA ALA A 57 -7.87 -10.13 3.85
C ALA A 57 -8.86 -10.02 5.03
N TYR A 58 -8.54 -9.26 6.07
CA TYR A 58 -9.32 -9.20 7.31
C TYR A 58 -10.16 -7.94 7.41
N GLU A 59 -11.25 -8.04 8.20
CA GLU A 59 -12.14 -6.93 8.50
C GLU A 59 -12.72 -7.05 9.90
N GLN A 60 -12.60 -5.99 10.71
CA GLN A 60 -13.26 -5.89 12.01
C GLN A 60 -13.50 -4.42 12.36
N THR A 61 -14.75 -4.07 12.66
CA THR A 61 -15.11 -2.71 13.03
C THR A 61 -14.49 -2.32 14.37
N PRO A 62 -13.68 -1.25 14.42
CA PRO A 62 -13.09 -0.78 15.66
C PRO A 62 -14.12 -0.16 16.61
N ILE A 63 -13.75 0.02 17.87
CA ILE A 63 -14.57 0.72 18.88
C ILE A 63 -14.74 2.19 18.48
N GLY A 64 -13.68 2.84 18.04
CA GLY A 64 -13.62 4.22 17.58
C GLY A 64 -12.21 4.56 17.12
N VAL A 65 -12.02 5.80 16.68
CA VAL A 65 -10.74 6.30 16.17
C VAL A 65 -10.37 7.60 16.87
N VAL A 66 -9.11 7.73 17.28
CA VAL A 66 -8.52 8.97 17.77
C VAL A 66 -7.35 9.34 16.87
N LEU A 67 -7.30 10.59 16.43
CA LEU A 67 -6.20 11.15 15.64
C LEU A 67 -5.41 12.08 16.56
N PRO A 68 -4.36 11.59 17.24
CA PRO A 68 -3.60 12.39 18.20
C PRO A 68 -2.72 13.43 17.48
N ASP A 69 -2.62 14.63 18.06
CA ASP A 69 -1.75 15.70 17.55
C ASP A 69 -0.31 15.54 18.04
N HIS A 70 -0.09 14.91 19.20
CA HIS A 70 1.21 14.78 19.85
C HIS A 70 1.26 13.62 20.86
N THR A 71 2.47 13.33 21.36
CA THR A 71 2.72 12.22 22.31
C THR A 71 1.85 12.30 23.58
N ASP A 72 1.57 13.50 24.09
CA ASP A 72 0.75 13.68 25.29
C ASP A 72 -0.71 13.22 25.06
N ASP A 73 -1.26 13.37 23.84
CA ASP A 73 -2.57 12.83 23.48
C ASP A 73 -2.56 11.30 23.50
N VAL A 74 -1.52 10.70 22.91
CA VAL A 74 -1.35 9.24 22.93
C VAL A 74 -1.29 8.73 24.36
N ALA A 75 -0.50 9.38 25.22
CA ALA A 75 -0.36 9.03 26.65
C ALA A 75 -1.69 9.12 27.38
N ALA A 76 -2.46 10.20 27.16
CA ALA A 76 -3.76 10.39 27.81
C ALA A 76 -4.80 9.33 27.40
N VAL A 77 -4.83 8.97 26.10
CA VAL A 77 -5.71 7.90 25.62
C VAL A 77 -5.29 6.55 26.18
N MET A 78 -3.99 6.24 26.22
CA MET A 78 -3.45 4.99 26.76
C MET A 78 -3.78 4.83 28.24
N GLU A 79 -3.49 5.87 29.06
CA GLU A 79 -3.82 5.88 30.50
C GLU A 79 -5.33 5.65 30.74
N TYR A 80 -6.18 6.41 30.02
CA TYR A 80 -7.63 6.27 30.15
C TYR A 80 -8.13 4.87 29.74
N CYS A 81 -7.64 4.35 28.61
CA CYS A 81 -8.04 3.04 28.13
C CYS A 81 -7.54 1.90 29.03
N ALA A 82 -6.36 2.04 29.65
CA ALA A 82 -5.87 1.09 30.65
C ALA A 82 -6.76 1.10 31.89
N ASP A 83 -7.15 2.26 32.44
CA ASP A 83 -8.03 2.39 33.60
C ASP A 83 -9.43 1.79 33.36
N GLU A 84 -9.95 1.92 32.13
CA GLU A 84 -11.28 1.43 31.74
C GLU A 84 -11.27 0.02 31.08
N ALA A 85 -10.09 -0.62 30.99
CA ALA A 85 -9.87 -1.93 30.36
C ALA A 85 -10.39 -1.96 28.89
N ILE A 86 -10.05 -0.93 28.10
CA ILE A 86 -10.43 -0.79 26.71
C ILE A 86 -9.22 -1.09 25.82
N PRO A 87 -9.32 -2.01 24.84
CA PRO A 87 -8.23 -2.29 23.91
C PRO A 87 -7.85 -1.08 23.07
N VAL A 88 -6.54 -0.94 22.80
CA VAL A 88 -5.97 0.13 21.97
C VAL A 88 -5.17 -0.47 20.81
N LEU A 89 -5.30 0.13 19.63
CA LEU A 89 -4.61 -0.28 18.41
C LEU A 89 -3.85 0.90 17.80
N PRO A 90 -2.51 0.97 17.94
CA PRO A 90 -1.71 1.93 17.18
C PRO A 90 -1.77 1.62 15.68
N ARG A 91 -2.05 2.63 14.85
CA ARG A 91 -2.18 2.48 13.40
C ARG A 91 -1.40 3.54 12.66
N GLY A 92 -0.66 3.11 11.64
CA GLY A 92 0.00 3.98 10.67
C GLY A 92 -0.78 4.06 9.36
N GLY A 93 -0.13 3.81 8.22
CA GLY A 93 -0.73 3.94 6.88
C GLY A 93 -1.83 2.94 6.52
N GLY A 94 -2.10 1.92 7.35
CA GLY A 94 -3.05 0.85 7.06
C GLY A 94 -2.70 0.07 5.79
N THR A 95 -1.40 -0.15 5.54
CA THR A 95 -0.85 -0.88 4.38
C THR A 95 -0.46 -2.32 4.71
N SER A 96 -0.72 -2.77 5.91
CA SER A 96 -0.43 -4.11 6.42
C SER A 96 -1.15 -5.20 5.62
N LEU A 97 -0.45 -6.31 5.36
CA LEU A 97 -0.97 -7.45 4.60
C LEU A 97 -1.39 -8.64 5.47
N ALA A 98 -1.10 -8.60 6.77
CA ALA A 98 -1.42 -9.69 7.69
C ALA A 98 -2.51 -9.35 8.73
N GLY A 99 -3.12 -8.14 8.64
CA GLY A 99 -4.20 -7.72 9.54
C GLY A 99 -3.75 -7.17 10.88
N GLN A 100 -2.50 -6.70 10.99
CA GLN A 100 -1.97 -6.10 12.22
C GLN A 100 -2.77 -4.89 12.71
N THR A 101 -3.38 -4.15 11.77
CA THR A 101 -4.10 -2.91 12.06
C THR A 101 -5.62 -3.05 11.97
N VAL A 102 -6.13 -4.27 12.23
CA VAL A 102 -7.56 -4.61 12.23
C VAL A 102 -7.93 -5.26 13.56
N ASN A 103 -8.66 -4.55 14.42
CA ASN A 103 -9.06 -5.07 15.73
C ASN A 103 -10.27 -4.32 16.31
N GLU A 104 -10.99 -4.94 17.26
CA GLU A 104 -12.02 -4.30 18.07
C GLU A 104 -11.36 -3.51 19.23
N ALA A 105 -10.85 -2.33 18.89
CA ALA A 105 -10.07 -1.48 19.77
C ALA A 105 -10.36 0.00 19.51
N VAL A 106 -9.90 0.90 20.38
CA VAL A 106 -9.73 2.31 20.06
C VAL A 106 -8.48 2.42 19.19
N VAL A 107 -8.66 2.85 17.94
CA VAL A 107 -7.57 3.03 16.98
C VAL A 107 -6.91 4.39 17.23
N LEU A 108 -5.57 4.39 17.36
CA LEU A 108 -4.75 5.60 17.36
C LEU A 108 -4.13 5.77 15.98
N ASP A 109 -4.68 6.63 15.13
CA ASP A 109 -4.12 6.92 13.80
C ASP A 109 -3.02 7.97 13.92
N LEU A 110 -1.78 7.51 14.01
CA LEU A 110 -0.59 8.35 14.12
C LEU A 110 -0.19 8.98 12.77
N ALA A 111 -0.71 8.46 11.65
CA ALA A 111 -0.36 8.93 10.30
C ALA A 111 -1.11 10.20 9.87
N ALA A 112 -2.08 10.65 10.64
CA ALA A 112 -2.89 11.82 10.31
C ALA A 112 -2.17 13.13 10.65
N GLU A 113 -1.65 13.27 11.87
CA GLU A 113 -1.13 14.54 12.40
C GLU A 113 0.34 14.43 12.88
N MET A 114 0.80 13.27 13.37
CA MET A 114 2.17 13.10 13.88
C MET A 114 3.16 12.80 12.76
N THR A 115 3.41 13.79 11.89
CA THR A 115 4.10 13.60 10.60
C THR A 115 5.34 14.49 10.42
N ASP A 116 5.92 15.01 11.50
CA ASP A 116 7.08 15.90 11.44
C ASP A 116 8.40 15.12 11.38
N VAL A 117 9.30 15.51 10.47
CA VAL A 117 10.73 15.19 10.54
C VAL A 117 11.37 16.18 11.50
N VAL A 118 11.74 15.70 12.69
CA VAL A 118 12.15 16.57 13.82
C VAL A 118 13.57 17.07 13.67
N GLU A 119 14.50 16.18 13.25
CA GLU A 119 15.91 16.49 13.11
C GLU A 119 16.59 15.58 12.08
N ILE A 120 17.50 16.13 11.28
CA ILE A 120 18.41 15.37 10.41
C ILE A 120 19.84 15.78 10.78
N ASP A 121 20.64 14.83 11.26
CA ASP A 121 22.08 15.01 11.47
C ASP A 121 22.88 14.30 10.38
N VAL A 122 23.21 15.02 9.31
CA VAL A 122 23.99 14.52 8.17
C VAL A 122 25.38 13.99 8.54
N LYS A 123 25.95 14.41 9.68
CA LYS A 123 27.29 13.98 10.10
C LYS A 123 27.24 12.69 10.90
N ALA A 124 26.20 12.52 11.70
CA ALA A 124 25.93 11.30 12.43
C ALA A 124 25.22 10.27 11.53
N GLU A 125 24.76 10.70 10.34
CA GLU A 125 23.96 9.88 9.43
C GLU A 125 22.70 9.34 10.12
N THR A 126 21.99 10.24 10.84
CA THR A 126 20.76 9.90 11.57
C THR A 126 19.62 10.86 11.25
N ALA A 127 18.39 10.40 11.39
CA ALA A 127 17.19 11.21 11.34
C ALA A 127 16.28 10.86 12.51
N ARG A 128 15.66 11.89 13.13
CA ARG A 128 14.65 11.77 14.16
C ARG A 128 13.33 12.27 13.60
N ALA A 129 12.31 11.41 13.63
CA ALA A 129 11.01 11.69 13.04
C ALA A 129 9.88 11.08 13.85
N GLN A 130 8.70 11.69 13.77
CA GLN A 130 7.47 11.16 14.37
C GLN A 130 7.00 9.90 13.65
N ALA A 131 6.27 9.05 14.37
CA ALA A 131 5.86 7.73 13.89
C ALA A 131 4.97 7.75 12.63
N GLY A 132 4.22 8.83 12.41
CA GLY A 132 3.34 9.01 11.26
C GLY A 132 4.04 9.54 10.00
N VAL A 133 5.34 9.87 10.04
CA VAL A 133 6.08 10.31 8.86
C VAL A 133 6.12 9.20 7.81
N ARG A 134 5.70 9.51 6.57
CA ARG A 134 5.80 8.55 5.46
C ARG A 134 7.27 8.36 5.07
N LEU A 135 7.65 7.11 4.82
CA LEU A 135 9.03 6.80 4.42
C LEU A 135 9.43 7.51 3.12
N GLY A 136 8.48 7.68 2.18
CA GLY A 136 8.73 8.44 0.96
C GLY A 136 9.00 9.93 1.21
N ASP A 137 8.29 10.55 2.15
CA ASP A 137 8.49 11.96 2.52
C ASP A 137 9.81 12.13 3.28
N LEU A 138 10.15 11.22 4.21
CA LEU A 138 11.46 11.19 4.88
C LEU A 138 12.59 11.08 3.86
N ASN A 139 12.53 10.14 2.93
CA ASN A 139 13.55 9.95 1.91
C ASN A 139 13.67 11.15 0.95
N ALA A 140 12.56 11.83 0.64
CA ALA A 140 12.58 13.05 -0.16
C ALA A 140 13.29 14.22 0.56
N GLU A 141 13.21 14.30 1.90
CA GLU A 141 13.97 15.27 2.69
C GLU A 141 15.46 14.92 2.81
N LEU A 142 15.81 13.63 2.79
CA LEU A 142 17.20 13.14 2.90
C LEU A 142 17.96 13.16 1.57
N GLU A 143 17.26 13.02 0.43
CA GLU A 143 17.86 12.93 -0.93
C GLU A 143 18.84 14.09 -1.24
N PRO A 144 18.56 15.37 -0.88
CA PRO A 144 19.49 16.49 -1.14
C PRO A 144 20.87 16.32 -0.48
N ASP A 145 20.94 15.57 0.61
CA ASP A 145 22.18 15.27 1.35
C ASP A 145 22.83 13.95 0.90
N GLY A 146 22.24 13.27 -0.06
CA GLY A 146 22.72 11.99 -0.59
C GLY A 146 22.50 10.81 0.35
N LEU A 147 21.55 10.94 1.30
CA LEU A 147 21.19 9.94 2.29
C LEU A 147 19.78 9.39 2.06
N LYS A 148 19.52 8.22 2.62
CA LYS A 148 18.20 7.59 2.66
C LYS A 148 18.01 6.76 3.93
N PHE A 149 16.77 6.60 4.37
CA PHE A 149 16.36 5.49 5.22
C PHE A 149 16.27 4.24 4.34
N ALA A 150 17.11 3.24 4.64
CA ALA A 150 17.39 2.16 3.69
C ALA A 150 16.32 1.08 3.54
N PRO A 151 15.55 0.68 4.57
CA PRO A 151 14.43 -0.23 4.39
C PRO A 151 13.43 0.29 3.35
N ASP A 152 13.20 -0.51 2.29
CA ASP A 152 12.43 -0.09 1.09
C ASP A 152 11.25 -1.05 0.85
N PRO A 153 10.21 -1.06 1.72
CA PRO A 153 9.03 -1.85 1.48
C PRO A 153 8.32 -1.43 0.19
N ALA A 154 7.64 -2.36 -0.48
CA ALA A 154 7.02 -2.13 -1.79
C ALA A 154 6.11 -0.89 -1.85
N TRP A 155 5.49 -0.52 -0.72
CA TRP A 155 4.66 0.68 -0.55
C TRP A 155 5.29 1.72 0.39
N GLY A 156 6.61 1.83 0.40
CA GLY A 156 7.36 2.75 1.27
C GLY A 156 6.93 4.21 1.17
N ASP A 157 6.47 4.65 0.01
CA ASP A 157 5.90 5.98 -0.19
C ASP A 157 4.52 6.20 0.49
N LYS A 158 3.91 5.15 1.06
CA LYS A 158 2.62 5.17 1.79
C LYS A 158 2.73 4.62 3.20
N SER A 159 3.74 3.80 3.48
CA SER A 159 4.05 3.28 4.81
C SER A 159 4.66 4.40 5.66
N VAL A 160 4.43 4.33 6.97
CA VAL A 160 4.96 5.32 7.91
C VAL A 160 6.05 4.72 8.78
N LEU A 161 6.91 5.55 9.37
CA LEU A 161 8.05 5.13 10.17
C LEU A 161 7.64 4.20 11.33
N GLY A 162 6.65 4.59 12.14
CA GLY A 162 6.15 3.74 13.23
C GLY A 162 5.56 2.41 12.75
N GLY A 163 4.90 2.41 11.58
CA GLY A 163 4.43 1.18 10.94
C GLY A 163 5.58 0.30 10.45
N ALA A 164 6.65 0.89 9.89
CA ALA A 164 7.84 0.15 9.48
C ALA A 164 8.57 -0.48 10.69
N ILE A 165 8.64 0.22 11.81
CA ILE A 165 9.17 -0.31 13.08
C ILE A 165 8.27 -1.43 13.58
N GLY A 166 6.97 -1.18 13.79
CA GLY A 166 6.05 -2.16 14.35
C GLY A 166 5.97 -3.46 13.55
N ASN A 167 6.20 -3.41 12.25
CA ASN A 167 6.20 -4.57 11.35
C ASN A 167 7.61 -5.14 11.06
N ASN A 168 8.67 -4.49 11.54
CA ASN A 168 10.05 -4.76 11.14
C ASN A 168 10.21 -4.84 9.61
N SER A 169 9.66 -3.84 8.93
CA SER A 169 9.50 -3.82 7.47
C SER A 169 10.84 -3.89 6.75
N THR A 170 10.80 -4.47 5.56
CA THR A 170 11.93 -4.54 4.65
C THR A 170 11.41 -4.54 3.20
N GLY A 171 12.24 -4.81 2.21
CA GLY A 171 11.82 -4.79 0.81
C GLY A 171 12.84 -5.45 -0.11
N ALA A 172 12.73 -5.17 -1.40
CA ALA A 172 13.53 -5.80 -2.45
C ALA A 172 15.04 -5.72 -2.25
N HIS A 173 15.53 -4.66 -1.59
CA HIS A 173 16.96 -4.43 -1.40
C HIS A 173 17.48 -4.93 -0.04
N SER A 174 16.77 -5.83 0.63
CA SER A 174 17.19 -6.37 1.91
C SER A 174 18.45 -7.23 1.88
N LEU A 175 18.86 -7.70 0.70
CA LEU A 175 20.17 -8.33 0.55
C LEU A 175 21.28 -7.37 0.96
N GLN A 176 21.13 -6.09 0.65
CA GLN A 176 22.08 -5.04 0.96
C GLN A 176 21.78 -4.36 2.32
N TYR A 177 20.52 -4.17 2.65
CA TYR A 177 20.12 -3.26 3.74
C TYR A 177 19.42 -3.97 4.92
N GLY A 178 19.15 -5.25 4.86
CA GLY A 178 18.48 -5.96 5.94
C GLY A 178 17.05 -5.49 6.22
N LYS A 179 16.69 -5.44 7.50
CA LYS A 179 15.38 -5.08 8.03
C LYS A 179 15.43 -3.74 8.79
N THR A 180 14.27 -3.21 9.19
CA THR A 180 14.16 -1.96 9.95
C THR A 180 14.88 -1.97 11.30
N ASP A 181 14.95 -3.12 11.99
CA ASP A 181 15.61 -3.28 13.29
C ASP A 181 17.10 -2.87 13.29
N TYR A 182 17.79 -3.05 12.17
CA TYR A 182 19.20 -2.62 12.04
C TYR A 182 19.38 -1.11 12.19
N TYR A 183 18.35 -0.33 11.90
CA TYR A 183 18.41 1.14 11.76
C TYR A 183 17.82 1.89 12.95
N ILE A 184 17.21 1.21 13.93
CA ILE A 184 16.61 1.87 15.10
C ILE A 184 17.70 2.17 16.12
N GLU A 185 17.96 3.45 16.37
CA GLU A 185 18.91 3.91 17.39
C GLU A 185 18.20 4.19 18.72
N GLU A 186 17.06 4.88 18.68
CA GLU A 186 16.28 5.27 19.85
C GLU A 186 14.80 5.39 19.47
N ALA A 187 13.88 5.11 20.38
CA ALA A 187 12.45 5.31 20.19
C ALA A 187 11.80 5.92 21.43
N GLU A 188 11.06 7.01 21.27
CA GLU A 188 10.10 7.49 22.25
C GLU A 188 8.83 6.64 22.14
N VAL A 189 8.36 6.15 23.26
CA VAL A 189 7.21 5.23 23.34
C VAL A 189 6.26 5.63 24.43
N VAL A 190 4.99 5.29 24.24
CA VAL A 190 3.98 5.30 25.29
C VAL A 190 3.70 3.85 25.67
N LEU A 191 3.91 3.53 26.96
CA LEU A 191 3.65 2.22 27.55
C LEU A 191 2.16 1.98 27.81
N ALA A 192 1.79 0.74 28.12
CA ALA A 192 0.40 0.36 28.31
C ALA A 192 -0.35 1.17 29.39
N ASP A 193 0.35 1.71 30.37
CA ASP A 193 -0.21 2.54 31.45
C ASP A 193 -0.21 4.06 31.15
N GLY A 194 0.15 4.46 29.91
CA GLY A 194 0.27 5.86 29.51
C GLY A 194 1.62 6.52 29.85
N THR A 195 2.56 5.80 30.47
CA THR A 195 3.90 6.32 30.77
C THR A 195 4.67 6.57 29.48
N VAL A 196 5.20 7.77 29.30
CA VAL A 196 6.10 8.12 28.21
C VAL A 196 7.54 7.86 28.63
N THR A 197 8.26 7.08 27.82
CA THR A 197 9.67 6.77 28.06
C THR A 197 10.44 6.67 26.74
N THR A 198 11.76 6.54 26.82
CA THR A 198 12.63 6.39 25.65
C THR A 198 13.43 5.11 25.79
N PHE A 199 13.35 4.25 24.79
CA PHE A 199 14.18 3.06 24.65
C PHE A 199 15.33 3.34 23.68
N GLY A 200 16.48 2.76 23.97
CA GLY A 200 17.70 2.86 23.17
C GLY A 200 18.75 1.90 23.72
N GLU A 201 20.03 2.19 23.43
CA GLU A 201 21.13 1.39 23.92
C GLU A 201 21.24 1.43 25.45
N VAL A 202 21.36 0.25 26.06
CA VAL A 202 21.48 0.08 27.52
C VAL A 202 22.41 -1.08 27.86
N ASP A 203 23.28 -0.87 28.87
CA ASP A 203 24.09 -1.94 29.45
C ASP A 203 23.22 -2.91 30.25
N ILE A 204 23.44 -4.21 30.10
CA ILE A 204 22.61 -5.25 30.72
C ILE A 204 22.64 -5.18 32.26
N ASP A 205 23.74 -4.74 32.86
CA ASP A 205 23.82 -4.57 34.32
C ASP A 205 22.97 -3.37 34.77
N THR A 206 22.93 -2.31 33.97
CA THR A 206 22.03 -1.18 34.20
C THR A 206 20.57 -1.59 34.10
N LEU A 207 20.22 -2.44 33.11
CA LEU A 207 18.87 -2.98 32.94
C LEU A 207 18.43 -3.75 34.19
N ARG A 208 19.27 -4.65 34.70
CA ARG A 208 19.03 -5.41 35.91
C ARG A 208 18.87 -4.51 37.15
N GLU A 209 19.78 -3.50 37.32
CA GLU A 209 19.72 -2.57 38.43
C GLU A 209 18.41 -1.75 38.42
N ARG A 210 17.92 -1.32 37.27
CA ARG A 210 16.64 -0.60 37.11
C ARG A 210 15.45 -1.52 37.45
N GLY A 211 15.45 -2.77 36.92
CA GLY A 211 14.44 -3.77 37.21
C GLY A 211 14.34 -4.13 38.71
N GLU A 212 15.48 -4.20 39.43
CA GLU A 212 15.50 -4.47 40.86
C GLU A 212 15.11 -3.26 41.74
N ALA A 213 15.28 -2.05 41.23
CA ALA A 213 15.16 -0.81 42.03
C ALA A 213 13.77 -0.17 41.95
N GLY A 214 13.01 -0.41 40.91
CA GLY A 214 11.69 0.19 40.64
C GLY A 214 10.52 -0.73 41.00
N ASP A 215 9.33 -0.14 41.05
CA ASP A 215 8.03 -0.81 41.24
C ASP A 215 6.98 -0.32 40.23
N ASP A 216 7.43 0.32 39.11
CA ASP A 216 6.63 0.79 38.00
C ASP A 216 6.74 -0.15 36.79
N LEU A 217 5.93 0.11 35.75
CA LEU A 217 5.85 -0.73 34.54
C LEU A 217 7.20 -0.78 33.80
N GLU A 218 7.93 0.34 33.75
CA GLU A 218 9.25 0.38 33.09
C GLU A 218 10.26 -0.54 33.82
N ALA A 219 10.24 -0.56 35.15
CA ALA A 219 11.10 -1.45 35.93
C ALA A 219 10.73 -2.92 35.72
N GLU A 220 9.46 -3.26 35.64
CA GLU A 220 9.00 -4.62 35.34
C GLU A 220 9.47 -5.07 33.95
N ILE A 221 9.37 -4.21 32.95
CA ILE A 221 9.89 -4.46 31.59
C ILE A 221 11.39 -4.76 31.63
N TYR A 222 12.18 -3.88 32.27
CA TYR A 222 13.64 -4.05 32.36
C TYR A 222 14.02 -5.33 33.09
N GLY A 223 13.36 -5.64 34.18
CA GLY A 223 13.59 -6.85 34.95
C GLY A 223 13.29 -8.12 34.15
N THR A 224 12.13 -8.14 33.46
CA THR A 224 11.72 -9.29 32.66
C THR A 224 12.61 -9.52 31.44
N VAL A 225 12.97 -8.45 30.71
CA VAL A 225 13.90 -8.57 29.58
C VAL A 225 15.24 -9.11 30.04
N ALA A 226 15.80 -8.59 31.14
CA ALA A 226 17.05 -9.10 31.70
C ALA A 226 16.95 -10.58 32.11
N GLU A 227 15.84 -11.00 32.74
CA GLU A 227 15.60 -12.39 33.14
C GLU A 227 15.47 -13.32 31.91
N ILE A 228 14.73 -12.92 30.88
CA ILE A 228 14.61 -13.68 29.63
C ILE A 228 15.98 -13.87 28.99
N LEU A 229 16.77 -12.81 28.85
CA LEU A 229 18.11 -12.89 28.26
C LEU A 229 19.08 -13.74 29.08
N ASP A 230 18.97 -13.73 30.42
CA ASP A 230 19.78 -14.57 31.27
C ASP A 230 19.38 -16.06 31.21
N ARG A 231 18.08 -16.33 31.07
CA ARG A 231 17.52 -17.69 31.12
C ARG A 231 17.53 -18.37 29.77
N ASP A 232 17.08 -17.65 28.72
CA ASP A 232 16.65 -18.23 27.43
C ASP A 232 17.59 -17.91 26.26
N ALA A 233 18.67 -17.12 26.43
CA ALA A 233 19.55 -16.71 25.34
C ALA A 233 20.11 -17.86 24.48
N ASP A 234 20.42 -19.01 25.07
CA ASP A 234 20.91 -20.16 24.32
C ASP A 234 19.79 -20.86 23.53
N GLU A 235 18.56 -20.87 24.05
CA GLU A 235 17.39 -21.43 23.38
C GLU A 235 16.92 -20.54 22.26
N ILE A 236 16.86 -19.23 22.49
CA ILE A 236 16.56 -18.22 21.44
C ILE A 236 17.53 -18.40 20.27
N ALA A 237 18.84 -18.39 20.53
CA ALA A 237 19.84 -18.55 19.49
C ALA A 237 19.80 -19.91 18.75
N ALA A 238 19.24 -20.95 19.38
CA ALA A 238 19.15 -22.28 18.77
C ALA A 238 17.85 -22.51 17.99
N THR A 239 16.78 -21.78 18.32
CA THR A 239 15.44 -22.02 17.78
C THR A 239 15.08 -21.03 16.69
N TYR A 240 15.51 -19.76 16.77
CA TYR A 240 15.24 -18.80 15.72
C TYR A 240 15.84 -19.25 14.38
N PRO A 241 15.12 -19.13 13.26
CA PRO A 241 15.65 -19.49 11.94
C PRO A 241 16.90 -18.64 11.59
N ASP A 242 17.97 -19.29 11.10
CA ASP A 242 19.14 -18.57 10.60
C ASP A 242 18.86 -18.02 9.19
N LEU A 243 18.10 -16.96 9.14
CA LEU A 243 17.62 -16.31 7.93
C LEU A 243 17.91 -14.82 7.96
N LYS A 244 18.19 -14.26 6.80
CA LYS A 244 18.32 -12.81 6.63
C LYS A 244 17.00 -12.08 6.92
N ARG A 245 15.89 -12.74 6.68
CA ARG A 245 14.53 -12.25 6.92
C ARG A 245 13.73 -13.21 7.77
N ASN A 246 13.49 -12.82 8.98
CA ASN A 246 12.51 -13.39 9.88
C ASN A 246 11.89 -12.25 10.67
N VAL A 247 10.56 -12.11 10.60
CA VAL A 247 9.81 -11.10 11.35
C VAL A 247 8.65 -11.72 12.15
N SER A 248 8.62 -13.06 12.27
CA SER A 248 7.67 -13.77 13.13
C SER A 248 8.11 -13.70 14.58
N GLY A 249 7.17 -13.56 15.48
CA GLY A 249 7.42 -13.45 16.92
C GLY A 249 8.07 -12.11 17.30
N TYR A 250 8.60 -12.05 18.53
CA TYR A 250 9.32 -10.86 18.98
C TYR A 250 10.81 -10.95 18.62
N ASN A 251 11.44 -9.82 18.40
CA ASN A 251 12.83 -9.67 17.90
C ASN A 251 13.89 -9.97 19.00
N LEU A 252 13.76 -11.11 19.70
CA LEU A 252 14.63 -11.50 20.79
C LEU A 252 16.01 -11.99 20.35
N ASP A 253 16.11 -12.57 19.16
CA ASP A 253 17.36 -13.02 18.55
C ASP A 253 18.33 -11.87 18.32
N MET A 254 17.85 -10.72 17.88
CA MET A 254 18.66 -9.50 17.74
C MET A 254 19.24 -9.07 19.09
N LEU A 255 18.44 -9.05 20.15
CA LEU A 255 18.94 -8.71 21.50
C LEU A 255 19.98 -9.70 22.01
N VAL A 256 19.82 -11.00 21.72
CA VAL A 256 20.80 -12.02 22.08
C VAL A 256 22.11 -11.85 21.34
N ASP A 257 22.05 -11.52 20.06
CA ASP A 257 23.25 -11.23 19.24
C ASP A 257 23.98 -9.97 19.74
N GLU A 258 23.25 -8.91 20.09
CA GLU A 258 23.82 -7.71 20.70
C GLU A 258 24.45 -8.00 22.06
N LEU A 259 23.72 -8.71 22.94
CA LEU A 259 24.24 -9.11 24.27
C LEU A 259 25.58 -9.84 24.16
N ARG A 260 25.75 -10.64 23.11
CA ARG A 260 26.97 -11.43 22.84
C ARG A 260 28.04 -10.65 22.09
N GLY A 261 27.76 -9.42 21.64
CA GLY A 261 28.60 -8.64 20.72
C GLY A 261 28.77 -9.33 19.37
N GLN A 262 27.70 -9.91 18.85
CA GLN A 262 27.66 -10.71 17.62
C GLN A 262 26.61 -10.18 16.62
N ARG A 263 26.13 -8.93 16.79
CA ARG A 263 25.20 -8.32 15.83
C ARG A 263 25.82 -8.35 14.44
N ARG A 264 25.09 -8.88 13.48
CA ARG A 264 25.52 -8.93 12.09
C ARG A 264 25.35 -7.55 11.43
N LEU A 265 26.13 -7.29 10.39
CA LEU A 265 25.87 -6.17 9.49
C LEU A 265 24.63 -6.44 8.64
N PRO A 266 23.91 -5.38 8.17
CA PRO A 266 22.68 -5.55 7.37
C PRO A 266 22.86 -6.39 6.10
N ASP A 267 24.05 -6.36 5.50
CA ASP A 267 24.42 -7.13 4.29
C ASP A 267 24.99 -8.53 4.58
N ASP A 268 25.02 -8.94 5.85
CA ASP A 268 25.65 -10.20 6.33
C ASP A 268 27.15 -10.34 6.03
N SER A 269 27.83 -9.25 5.67
CA SER A 269 29.28 -9.29 5.35
C SER A 269 30.18 -9.55 6.56
N GLY A 270 29.63 -9.46 7.77
CA GLY A 270 30.37 -9.71 9.01
C GLY A 270 29.63 -9.26 10.26
N ILE A 271 30.37 -9.23 11.38
CA ILE A 271 29.88 -8.68 12.66
C ILE A 271 30.09 -7.17 12.64
N ASP A 272 29.08 -6.44 13.12
CA ASP A 272 29.14 -5.01 13.30
C ASP A 272 30.28 -4.64 14.25
N PRO A 273 31.23 -3.80 13.81
CA PRO A 273 32.38 -3.42 14.62
C PRO A 273 32.03 -2.62 15.88
N ASP A 274 30.83 -2.04 15.93
CA ASP A 274 30.31 -1.28 17.07
C ASP A 274 29.48 -2.16 18.03
N SER A 275 29.30 -3.46 17.74
CA SER A 275 28.62 -4.41 18.60
C SER A 275 29.53 -4.82 19.76
N GLU A 276 29.28 -4.29 20.96
CA GLU A 276 30.02 -4.60 22.18
C GLU A 276 29.25 -5.61 23.08
N PRO A 277 29.89 -6.66 23.63
CA PRO A 277 29.20 -7.60 24.49
C PRO A 277 28.70 -6.93 25.78
N GLY A 278 27.47 -7.26 26.21
CA GLY A 278 26.87 -6.77 27.43
C GLY A 278 26.04 -5.51 27.29
N SER A 279 25.88 -4.99 26.08
CA SER A 279 24.97 -3.91 25.74
C SER A 279 23.88 -4.43 24.78
N ILE A 280 22.67 -3.92 24.91
CA ILE A 280 21.54 -4.17 24.00
C ILE A 280 20.86 -2.85 23.64
N ASN A 281 20.23 -2.79 22.47
CA ASN A 281 19.33 -1.69 22.15
C ASN A 281 17.86 -2.14 22.33
N LEU A 282 17.25 -1.70 23.44
CA LEU A 282 15.88 -2.08 23.78
C LEU A 282 14.85 -1.56 22.76
N ALA A 283 15.12 -0.47 22.04
CA ALA A 283 14.24 0.03 20.99
C ALA A 283 14.07 -0.98 19.83
N ARG A 284 15.06 -1.82 19.59
CA ARG A 284 15.02 -2.86 18.53
C ARG A 284 14.05 -3.99 18.84
N LEU A 285 13.68 -4.18 20.13
CA LEU A 285 12.63 -5.12 20.52
C LEU A 285 11.24 -4.70 19.99
N LEU A 286 11.05 -3.40 19.73
CA LEU A 286 9.79 -2.90 19.18
C LEU A 286 9.62 -3.26 17.70
N ALA A 287 10.71 -3.60 17.00
CA ALA A 287 10.65 -4.02 15.62
C ALA A 287 9.97 -5.39 15.50
N GLY A 288 8.87 -5.45 14.75
CA GLY A 288 8.04 -6.65 14.63
C GLY A 288 7.05 -6.88 15.78
N SER A 289 6.98 -5.96 16.76
CA SER A 289 6.04 -6.10 17.89
C SER A 289 4.58 -5.79 17.50
N GLU A 290 4.33 -5.24 16.33
CA GLU A 290 2.98 -4.94 15.80
C GLU A 290 2.10 -4.09 16.74
N GLY A 291 2.75 -3.20 17.53
CA GLY A 291 2.05 -2.39 18.53
C GLY A 291 1.51 -3.17 19.72
N THR A 292 1.96 -4.40 19.94
CA THR A 292 1.54 -5.23 21.10
C THR A 292 2.34 -4.94 22.36
N LEU A 293 3.52 -4.31 22.25
CA LEU A 293 4.40 -4.01 23.40
C LEU A 293 4.27 -2.55 23.85
N ALA A 294 4.32 -1.60 22.92
CA ALA A 294 4.20 -0.17 23.20
C ALA A 294 3.74 0.58 21.93
N THR A 295 3.32 1.83 22.09
CA THR A 295 3.02 2.74 20.99
C THR A 295 4.24 3.64 20.73
N VAL A 296 4.90 3.48 19.58
CA VAL A 296 6.00 4.36 19.15
C VAL A 296 5.42 5.70 18.69
N THR A 297 5.89 6.80 19.25
CA THR A 297 5.49 8.17 18.88
C THR A 297 6.56 8.89 18.08
N GLU A 298 7.84 8.63 18.35
CA GLU A 298 8.98 9.21 17.66
C GLU A 298 10.14 8.21 17.64
N ALA A 299 10.96 8.23 16.59
CA ALA A 299 12.15 7.38 16.53
C ALA A 299 13.33 8.12 15.90
N THR A 300 14.54 7.81 16.38
CA THR A 300 15.80 8.13 15.73
C THR A 300 16.29 6.90 14.98
N VAL A 301 16.53 7.08 13.67
CA VAL A 301 17.01 6.01 12.80
C VAL A 301 18.34 6.39 12.15
N SER A 302 19.21 5.39 11.93
CA SER A 302 20.42 5.56 11.14
C SER A 302 20.09 5.52 9.64
N LEU A 303 20.97 6.11 8.85
CA LEU A 303 20.79 6.37 7.43
C LEU A 303 21.92 5.77 6.60
N GLU A 304 21.60 5.45 5.34
CA GLU A 304 22.56 4.94 4.37
C GLU A 304 22.79 5.93 3.22
N PRO A 305 24.00 5.93 2.62
CA PRO A 305 24.23 6.72 1.41
C PRO A 305 23.43 6.15 0.23
N ILE A 306 22.92 7.04 -0.62
CA ILE A 306 22.25 6.64 -1.87
C ILE A 306 23.31 6.05 -2.82
N PRO A 307 23.09 4.85 -3.41
CA PRO A 307 24.04 4.23 -4.34
C PRO A 307 24.36 5.12 -5.54
N ALA A 308 25.63 5.14 -5.96
CA ALA A 308 26.09 5.98 -7.06
C ALA A 308 25.44 5.59 -8.40
N THR A 309 25.25 4.29 -8.65
CA THR A 309 24.57 3.75 -9.83
C THR A 309 24.02 2.36 -9.58
N ALA A 310 23.06 1.95 -10.42
CA ALA A 310 22.51 0.60 -10.44
C ALA A 310 22.47 0.05 -11.87
N SER A 311 22.56 -1.28 -12.00
CA SER A 311 22.40 -2.00 -13.26
C SER A 311 21.59 -3.27 -13.04
N VAL A 312 20.70 -3.60 -13.98
CA VAL A 312 19.77 -4.74 -13.86
C VAL A 312 19.96 -5.72 -15.00
N ALA A 313 19.99 -7.01 -14.66
CA ALA A 313 19.76 -8.12 -15.58
C ALA A 313 18.36 -8.71 -15.32
N LEU A 314 17.62 -9.00 -16.39
CA LEU A 314 16.39 -9.78 -16.35
C LEU A 314 16.66 -11.12 -17.02
N LEU A 315 16.80 -12.18 -16.23
CA LEU A 315 17.03 -13.54 -16.71
C LEU A 315 15.68 -14.22 -16.99
N THR A 316 15.57 -15.04 -18.02
CA THR A 316 14.34 -15.70 -18.44
C THR A 316 14.44 -17.22 -18.30
N TYR A 317 13.34 -17.88 -17.92
CA TYR A 317 13.28 -19.32 -17.63
C TYR A 317 12.03 -19.95 -18.25
N ASP A 318 12.10 -21.28 -18.50
CA ASP A 318 10.98 -22.09 -19.00
C ASP A 318 10.00 -22.51 -17.90
N ASP A 319 10.38 -22.40 -16.62
CA ASP A 319 9.53 -22.65 -15.46
C ASP A 319 10.09 -21.98 -14.19
N VAL A 320 9.23 -21.88 -13.14
CA VAL A 320 9.59 -21.22 -11.87
C VAL A 320 10.62 -22.02 -11.07
N ILE A 321 10.65 -23.36 -11.15
CA ILE A 321 11.62 -24.18 -10.41
C ILE A 321 13.01 -23.96 -10.97
N GLY A 322 13.15 -23.90 -12.30
CA GLY A 322 14.40 -23.53 -12.95
C GLY A 322 14.91 -22.13 -12.54
N ALA A 323 14.00 -21.18 -12.31
CA ALA A 323 14.35 -19.89 -11.74
C ALA A 323 14.84 -20.03 -10.28
N MET A 324 14.19 -20.85 -9.46
CA MET A 324 14.60 -21.08 -8.07
C MET A 324 15.96 -21.79 -7.97
N GLU A 325 16.27 -22.72 -8.87
CA GLU A 325 17.58 -23.37 -8.93
C GLU A 325 18.74 -22.40 -9.19
N ASP A 326 18.44 -21.26 -9.83
CA ASP A 326 19.44 -20.26 -10.17
C ASP A 326 19.66 -19.21 -9.07
N VAL A 327 18.79 -19.10 -8.06
CA VAL A 327 18.88 -18.08 -7.00
C VAL A 327 20.20 -18.20 -6.22
N ALA A 328 20.49 -19.36 -5.63
CA ALA A 328 21.70 -19.56 -4.83
C ALA A 328 23.00 -19.30 -5.63
N PRO A 329 23.15 -19.78 -6.88
CA PRO A 329 24.26 -19.39 -7.73
C PRO A 329 24.36 -17.88 -8.03
N ILE A 330 23.23 -17.20 -8.23
CA ILE A 330 23.21 -15.75 -8.48
C ILE A 330 23.70 -14.96 -7.25
N LEU A 331 23.42 -15.42 -6.04
CA LEU A 331 23.88 -14.77 -4.80
C LEU A 331 25.41 -14.73 -4.69
N GLU A 332 26.15 -15.66 -5.31
CA GLU A 332 27.63 -15.62 -5.34
C GLU A 332 28.20 -14.42 -6.12
N HIS A 333 27.36 -13.72 -6.91
CA HIS A 333 27.71 -12.50 -7.63
C HIS A 333 27.50 -11.22 -6.81
N ASP A 334 27.07 -11.30 -5.55
CA ASP A 334 26.82 -10.17 -4.66
C ASP A 334 25.83 -9.14 -5.24
N PRO A 335 24.58 -9.56 -5.55
CA PRO A 335 23.53 -8.66 -6.03
C PRO A 335 22.91 -7.86 -4.89
N ALA A 336 22.39 -6.67 -5.21
CA ALA A 336 21.59 -5.87 -4.29
C ALA A 336 20.14 -6.37 -4.16
N ALA A 337 19.60 -6.99 -5.23
CA ALA A 337 18.28 -7.60 -5.24
C ALA A 337 18.20 -8.77 -6.22
N VAL A 338 17.42 -9.80 -5.88
CA VAL A 338 17.02 -10.90 -6.79
C VAL A 338 15.52 -11.15 -6.60
N GLU A 339 14.75 -10.87 -7.67
CA GLU A 339 13.28 -10.85 -7.62
C GLU A 339 12.70 -11.81 -8.66
N VAL A 340 11.74 -12.64 -8.31
CA VAL A 340 11.06 -13.56 -9.24
C VAL A 340 9.67 -13.05 -9.62
N MET A 341 9.25 -13.37 -10.85
CA MET A 341 7.88 -13.25 -11.36
C MET A 341 7.57 -14.47 -12.23
N ASP A 342 6.41 -15.10 -11.99
CA ASP A 342 5.96 -16.32 -12.69
C ASP A 342 5.05 -16.03 -13.90
N ASP A 343 4.66 -17.10 -14.60
CA ASP A 343 3.77 -17.07 -15.76
C ASP A 343 2.39 -16.49 -15.43
N VAL A 344 1.82 -16.77 -14.26
CA VAL A 344 0.52 -16.26 -13.82
C VAL A 344 0.55 -14.74 -13.77
N LEU A 345 1.58 -14.17 -13.15
CA LEU A 345 1.75 -12.71 -13.08
C LEU A 345 2.05 -12.12 -14.45
N LEU A 346 2.93 -12.76 -15.24
CA LEU A 346 3.28 -12.28 -16.58
C LEU A 346 2.08 -12.29 -17.52
N ASP A 347 1.22 -13.30 -17.47
CA ASP A 347 0.00 -13.39 -18.27
C ASP A 347 -1.01 -12.31 -17.90
N LEU A 348 -1.26 -12.10 -16.62
CA LEU A 348 -2.12 -11.02 -16.15
C LEU A 348 -1.57 -9.64 -16.54
N ALA A 349 -0.25 -9.46 -16.49
CA ALA A 349 0.39 -8.22 -16.91
C ALA A 349 0.26 -7.97 -18.42
N ARG A 350 0.28 -9.01 -19.26
CA ARG A 350 0.03 -8.91 -20.73
C ARG A 350 -1.34 -8.33 -21.04
N ASP A 351 -2.34 -8.63 -20.22
CA ASP A 351 -3.71 -8.14 -20.39
C ASP A 351 -3.92 -6.70 -19.91
N THR A 352 -2.94 -6.10 -19.23
CA THR A 352 -3.01 -4.71 -18.77
C THR A 352 -2.45 -3.76 -19.83
N THR A 353 -3.11 -2.62 -20.03
CA THR A 353 -2.63 -1.58 -20.98
C THR A 353 -1.28 -0.99 -20.57
N GLU A 354 -0.95 -1.05 -19.28
CA GLU A 354 0.24 -0.43 -18.72
C GLU A 354 1.49 -1.28 -18.88
N PHE A 355 1.37 -2.61 -18.75
CA PHE A 355 2.52 -3.53 -18.72
C PHE A 355 2.67 -4.36 -19.99
N ALA A 356 1.67 -4.41 -20.86
CA ALA A 356 1.71 -5.18 -22.10
C ALA A 356 2.96 -4.88 -22.96
N ASP A 357 3.40 -3.62 -23.01
CA ASP A 357 4.58 -3.21 -23.76
C ASP A 357 5.90 -3.74 -23.12
N VAL A 358 5.96 -3.87 -21.80
CA VAL A 358 7.14 -4.37 -21.09
C VAL A 358 7.22 -5.89 -21.18
N VAL A 359 6.12 -6.57 -20.88
CA VAL A 359 6.03 -8.04 -21.00
C VAL A 359 6.18 -8.51 -22.44
N GLY A 360 5.72 -7.70 -23.41
CA GLY A 360 5.90 -7.95 -24.84
C GLY A 360 7.36 -7.91 -25.32
N LEU A 361 8.30 -7.47 -24.49
CA LEU A 361 9.74 -7.54 -24.78
C LEU A 361 10.34 -8.92 -24.45
N LEU A 362 9.67 -9.70 -23.58
CA LEU A 362 10.14 -11.02 -23.20
C LEU A 362 10.05 -12.00 -24.39
N PRO A 363 10.99 -12.96 -24.51
CA PRO A 363 10.91 -14.02 -25.49
C PRO A 363 9.62 -14.84 -25.37
N ASP A 364 9.13 -15.36 -26.53
CA ASP A 364 7.99 -16.29 -26.54
C ASP A 364 8.36 -17.56 -25.73
N GLY A 365 7.47 -17.97 -24.82
CA GLY A 365 7.65 -19.16 -23.98
C GLY A 365 8.42 -18.87 -22.68
N THR A 366 8.58 -17.61 -22.29
CA THR A 366 9.08 -17.26 -20.96
C THR A 366 7.97 -17.48 -19.95
N ASP A 367 8.17 -18.44 -19.03
CA ASP A 367 7.24 -18.77 -17.96
C ASP A 367 7.68 -18.23 -16.59
N ALA A 368 8.98 -17.89 -16.42
CA ALA A 368 9.44 -17.16 -15.24
C ALA A 368 10.59 -16.21 -15.57
N VAL A 369 10.78 -15.19 -14.75
CA VAL A 369 11.91 -14.26 -14.85
C VAL A 369 12.52 -13.99 -13.48
N LEU A 370 13.85 -13.81 -13.44
CA LEU A 370 14.56 -13.24 -12.30
C LEU A 370 15.07 -11.85 -12.67
N LEU A 371 14.69 -10.84 -11.91
CA LEU A 371 15.25 -9.50 -11.94
C LEU A 371 16.39 -9.45 -10.95
N VAL A 372 17.63 -9.22 -11.44
CA VAL A 372 18.84 -9.14 -10.62
C VAL A 372 19.41 -7.73 -10.72
N GLU A 373 19.51 -7.03 -9.59
CA GLU A 373 20.07 -5.68 -9.53
C GLU A 373 21.43 -5.66 -8.84
N PHE A 374 22.32 -4.85 -9.36
CA PHE A 374 23.65 -4.59 -8.78
C PHE A 374 23.83 -3.10 -8.53
N TYR A 375 24.35 -2.77 -7.37
CA TYR A 375 24.93 -1.45 -7.09
C TYR A 375 26.39 -1.40 -7.47
N ALA A 376 26.87 -0.23 -7.90
CA ALA A 376 28.25 -0.02 -8.32
C ALA A 376 28.69 1.44 -8.14
N ASP A 377 30.02 1.66 -8.12
CA ASP A 377 30.62 2.99 -8.01
C ASP A 377 30.44 3.82 -9.28
N ASP A 378 30.34 3.14 -10.44
CA ASP A 378 30.11 3.79 -11.73
C ASP A 378 29.41 2.84 -12.72
N ASP A 379 28.90 3.40 -13.82
CA ASP A 379 28.15 2.67 -14.85
C ASP A 379 28.99 1.57 -15.54
N ALA A 380 30.31 1.70 -15.60
CA ALA A 380 31.15 0.70 -16.24
C ALA A 380 31.30 -0.54 -15.35
N ALA A 381 31.45 -0.33 -14.04
CA ALA A 381 31.47 -1.41 -13.05
C ALA A 381 30.10 -2.11 -12.97
N GLY A 382 28.98 -1.37 -13.01
CA GLY A 382 27.65 -1.94 -13.03
C GLY A 382 27.39 -2.81 -14.27
N ARG A 383 27.78 -2.34 -15.45
CA ARG A 383 27.73 -3.13 -16.70
C ARG A 383 28.58 -4.40 -16.64
N GLN A 384 29.75 -4.34 -16.01
CA GLN A 384 30.61 -5.50 -15.87
C GLN A 384 30.00 -6.56 -14.96
N LYS A 385 29.43 -6.17 -13.81
CA LYS A 385 28.71 -7.10 -12.91
C LYS A 385 27.58 -7.84 -13.64
N VAL A 386 26.77 -7.11 -14.43
CA VAL A 386 25.71 -7.73 -15.25
C VAL A 386 26.27 -8.65 -16.31
N ALA A 387 27.33 -8.25 -17.03
CA ALA A 387 27.95 -9.08 -18.04
C ALA A 387 28.52 -10.37 -17.45
N ASP A 388 29.17 -10.31 -16.27
CA ASP A 388 29.71 -11.45 -15.57
C ASP A 388 28.60 -12.43 -15.17
N LEU A 389 27.49 -11.94 -14.63
CA LEU A 389 26.32 -12.75 -14.31
C LEU A 389 25.75 -13.44 -15.55
N VAL A 390 25.53 -12.70 -16.64
CA VAL A 390 24.94 -13.24 -17.89
C VAL A 390 25.86 -14.29 -18.48
N ALA A 391 27.17 -14.06 -18.50
CA ALA A 391 28.16 -15.03 -19.00
C ALA A 391 28.21 -16.31 -18.17
N ASP A 392 27.97 -16.21 -16.86
CA ASP A 392 27.95 -17.35 -15.96
C ASP A 392 26.61 -18.13 -16.06
N ARG A 393 25.46 -17.47 -16.14
CA ARG A 393 24.15 -18.13 -15.99
C ARG A 393 23.44 -18.45 -17.30
N VAL A 394 23.74 -17.78 -18.43
CA VAL A 394 23.11 -18.03 -19.73
C VAL A 394 24.02 -18.89 -20.61
N PRO A 395 23.61 -20.11 -21.01
CA PRO A 395 24.50 -21.08 -21.65
C PRO A 395 25.12 -20.65 -23.00
N ASP A 396 24.45 -19.91 -23.81
CA ASP A 396 24.81 -19.51 -25.17
C ASP A 396 24.98 -17.99 -25.32
N ALA A 397 25.26 -17.28 -24.23
CA ALA A 397 25.59 -15.86 -24.32
C ALA A 397 26.85 -15.68 -25.15
N ASP A 398 26.74 -15.11 -26.36
CA ASP A 398 27.85 -14.76 -27.22
C ASP A 398 28.77 -13.77 -26.48
N THR A 399 29.67 -14.27 -25.66
CA THR A 399 30.69 -13.44 -25.06
C THR A 399 31.75 -13.19 -26.13
N GLU A 400 31.87 -11.97 -26.64
CA GLU A 400 33.11 -11.49 -27.29
C GLU A 400 34.29 -11.43 -26.30
N ALA A 401 34.21 -12.14 -25.16
CA ALA A 401 35.30 -12.31 -24.21
C ALA A 401 36.34 -13.26 -24.81
N ASP A 402 37.58 -12.78 -24.91
CA ASP A 402 38.76 -13.56 -25.37
C ASP A 402 38.88 -14.83 -24.49
N PRO A 403 38.84 -16.05 -25.07
CA PRO A 403 38.93 -17.29 -24.29
C PRO A 403 40.27 -17.47 -23.52
N SER A 404 41.15 -16.49 -23.59
CA SER A 404 42.44 -16.50 -22.89
C SER A 404 42.43 -15.86 -21.49
N ASP A 405 41.36 -15.13 -21.12
CA ASP A 405 41.17 -14.57 -19.77
C ASP A 405 40.27 -15.51 -18.97
N GLY A 406 40.76 -16.60 -18.52
CA GLY A 406 40.08 -17.65 -17.76
C GLY A 406 39.14 -17.15 -16.64
N ALA A 407 37.99 -16.62 -17.02
CA ALA A 407 36.85 -16.50 -16.14
C ALA A 407 36.31 -17.91 -15.91
N ALA A 408 36.80 -18.58 -14.88
CA ALA A 408 36.14 -19.78 -14.38
C ALA A 408 34.75 -19.40 -13.94
N SER A 409 33.72 -20.19 -14.34
CA SER A 409 32.40 -20.09 -13.73
C SER A 409 32.56 -19.98 -12.21
N LEU A 410 31.92 -19.00 -11.59
CA LEU A 410 31.95 -18.85 -10.14
C LEU A 410 31.26 -20.05 -9.46
N THR A 411 30.34 -20.70 -10.18
CA THR A 411 29.57 -21.83 -9.68
C THR A 411 29.69 -23.07 -10.57
N GLU A 412 29.61 -24.26 -9.98
CA GLU A 412 29.48 -25.54 -10.68
C GLU A 412 27.99 -25.92 -10.91
N ALA A 413 27.04 -25.07 -10.50
CA ALA A 413 25.62 -25.33 -10.59
C ALA A 413 25.12 -25.38 -12.05
N PRO A 414 24.08 -26.17 -12.35
CA PRO A 414 23.42 -26.17 -13.66
C PRO A 414 23.01 -24.77 -14.08
N ARG A 415 23.10 -24.48 -15.36
CA ARG A 415 22.62 -23.23 -15.98
C ARG A 415 21.23 -23.48 -16.50
N THR A 416 20.23 -22.83 -15.87
CA THR A 416 18.81 -23.00 -16.17
C THR A 416 18.22 -21.79 -16.93
N ALA A 417 18.86 -20.62 -16.89
CA ALA A 417 18.41 -19.48 -17.66
C ALA A 417 18.49 -19.71 -19.17
N VAL A 418 17.43 -19.35 -19.89
CA VAL A 418 17.33 -19.49 -21.36
C VAL A 418 17.66 -18.21 -22.12
N GLY A 419 17.71 -17.07 -21.43
CA GLY A 419 18.09 -15.79 -22.01
C GLY A 419 18.23 -14.69 -20.97
N ALA A 420 18.69 -13.52 -21.42
CA ALA A 420 18.81 -12.34 -20.57
C ALA A 420 18.46 -11.05 -21.32
N MET A 421 17.98 -10.06 -20.57
CA MET A 421 17.83 -8.67 -21.00
C MET A 421 18.57 -7.78 -20.01
N GLU A 422 19.21 -6.72 -20.48
CA GLU A 422 20.01 -5.82 -19.64
C GLU A 422 19.40 -4.43 -19.58
N ALA A 423 19.42 -3.78 -18.42
CA ALA A 423 18.96 -2.43 -18.20
C ALA A 423 19.99 -1.60 -17.42
N HIS A 424 20.65 -0.69 -18.11
CA HIS A 424 21.72 0.16 -17.56
C HIS A 424 21.31 1.64 -17.46
N ASP A 425 20.26 2.04 -18.12
CA ASP A 425 19.71 3.39 -17.99
C ASP A 425 18.49 3.39 -17.05
N ALA A 426 18.29 4.51 -16.35
CA ALA A 426 17.24 4.64 -15.35
C ALA A 426 15.83 4.32 -15.90
N ALA A 427 15.52 4.77 -17.13
CA ALA A 427 14.18 4.61 -17.71
C ALA A 427 13.84 3.14 -18.03
N THR A 428 14.85 2.33 -18.42
CA THR A 428 14.66 0.89 -18.65
C THR A 428 14.57 0.12 -17.34
N ARG A 429 15.42 0.45 -16.35
CA ARG A 429 15.34 -0.14 -15.00
C ARG A 429 13.98 0.11 -14.35
N GLU A 430 13.52 1.37 -14.41
CA GLU A 430 12.21 1.77 -13.87
C GLU A 430 11.07 0.92 -14.45
N LYS A 431 11.09 0.58 -15.73
CA LYS A 431 10.06 -0.27 -16.34
C LYS A 431 10.03 -1.69 -15.74
N PHE A 432 11.20 -2.29 -15.54
CA PHE A 432 11.29 -3.63 -14.94
C PHE A 432 10.85 -3.62 -13.48
N TRP A 433 11.31 -2.64 -12.70
CA TRP A 433 10.89 -2.47 -11.32
C TRP A 433 9.40 -2.15 -11.19
N LYS A 434 8.86 -1.33 -12.08
CA LYS A 434 7.43 -1.00 -12.09
C LYS A 434 6.56 -2.25 -12.28
N MET A 435 6.94 -3.13 -13.20
CA MET A 435 6.26 -4.41 -13.41
C MET A 435 6.31 -5.25 -12.12
N ARG A 436 7.48 -5.38 -11.50
CA ARG A 436 7.65 -6.16 -10.25
C ARG A 436 6.83 -5.56 -9.09
N LYS A 437 6.91 -4.25 -8.86
CA LYS A 437 6.18 -3.55 -7.79
C LYS A 437 4.65 -3.61 -7.97
N SER A 438 4.16 -3.78 -9.18
CA SER A 438 2.72 -3.88 -9.47
C SER A 438 2.16 -5.31 -9.41
N GLY A 439 2.96 -6.30 -9.05
CA GLY A 439 2.56 -7.70 -9.01
C GLY A 439 1.34 -7.96 -8.14
N LEU A 440 1.37 -7.54 -6.87
CA LEU A 440 0.23 -7.72 -5.96
C LEU A 440 -1.08 -7.09 -6.47
N PRO A 441 -1.11 -5.80 -6.84
CA PRO A 441 -2.33 -5.19 -7.37
C PRO A 441 -2.88 -5.88 -8.63
N ILE A 442 -2.00 -6.39 -9.50
CA ILE A 442 -2.40 -7.13 -10.70
C ILE A 442 -3.09 -8.45 -10.33
N LEU A 443 -2.50 -9.22 -9.40
CA LEU A 443 -3.07 -10.46 -8.90
C LEU A 443 -4.43 -10.26 -8.23
N LEU A 444 -4.59 -9.16 -7.49
CA LEU A 444 -5.84 -8.81 -6.81
C LEU A 444 -6.89 -8.12 -7.69
N SER A 445 -6.60 -7.90 -8.99
CA SER A 445 -7.55 -7.29 -9.93
C SER A 445 -8.63 -8.25 -10.45
N ARG A 446 -8.67 -9.50 -9.98
CA ARG A 446 -9.70 -10.47 -10.35
C ARG A 446 -11.07 -10.06 -9.84
N THR A 447 -12.08 -10.19 -10.71
CA THR A 447 -13.50 -9.91 -10.38
C THR A 447 -14.30 -11.18 -10.10
N THR A 448 -13.65 -12.36 -10.11
CA THR A 448 -14.22 -13.64 -9.67
C THR A 448 -14.31 -13.74 -8.15
N ASP A 449 -15.03 -14.73 -7.62
CA ASP A 449 -15.07 -14.99 -6.17
C ASP A 449 -13.77 -15.61 -5.65
N GLU A 450 -13.08 -16.38 -6.49
CA GLU A 450 -11.73 -16.85 -6.17
C GLU A 450 -10.74 -15.70 -6.24
N LYS A 451 -9.97 -15.52 -5.16
CA LYS A 451 -8.95 -14.47 -5.03
C LYS A 451 -7.58 -15.07 -4.67
N HIS A 452 -6.51 -14.43 -5.08
CA HIS A 452 -5.16 -14.70 -4.59
C HIS A 452 -4.95 -14.06 -3.22
N ILE A 453 -5.38 -14.73 -2.17
CA ILE A 453 -5.43 -14.17 -0.81
C ILE A 453 -4.04 -14.15 -0.18
N ALA A 454 -3.76 -13.09 0.59
CA ALA A 454 -2.56 -12.94 1.41
C ALA A 454 -2.82 -13.58 2.79
N TYR A 455 -2.24 -14.76 3.08
CA TYR A 455 -2.34 -15.42 4.39
C TYR A 455 -1.07 -16.22 4.74
N ILE A 456 -0.60 -17.09 3.87
CA ILE A 456 0.61 -17.91 4.07
C ILE A 456 1.69 -17.62 3.02
N GLU A 457 1.54 -16.54 2.31
CA GLU A 457 2.36 -16.20 1.14
C GLU A 457 3.75 -15.65 1.46
N ASP A 458 4.06 -15.33 2.72
CA ASP A 458 5.25 -14.56 3.13
C ASP A 458 6.30 -15.45 3.80
N THR A 459 6.39 -16.72 3.40
CA THR A 459 7.35 -17.65 3.96
C THR A 459 8.77 -17.31 3.54
N ALA A 460 9.73 -17.39 4.47
CA ALA A 460 11.14 -17.24 4.21
C ALA A 460 11.85 -18.59 4.35
N ILE A 461 12.61 -18.97 3.30
CA ILE A 461 13.28 -20.29 3.20
C ILE A 461 14.75 -20.06 2.82
N PRO A 462 15.72 -20.81 3.38
CA PRO A 462 17.10 -20.74 2.92
C PRO A 462 17.22 -20.91 1.40
N ALA A 463 17.99 -20.06 0.74
CA ALA A 463 18.03 -19.96 -0.73
C ALA A 463 18.35 -21.30 -1.41
N GLU A 464 19.20 -22.12 -0.82
CA GLU A 464 19.54 -23.45 -1.30
C GLU A 464 18.38 -24.46 -1.28
N ASN A 465 17.37 -24.20 -0.45
CA ASN A 465 16.19 -25.07 -0.28
C ASN A 465 15.02 -24.62 -1.16
N LEU A 466 15.07 -23.43 -1.77
CA LEU A 466 13.96 -22.86 -2.56
C LEU A 466 13.42 -23.80 -3.64
N PRO A 467 14.24 -24.49 -4.47
CA PRO A 467 13.70 -25.35 -5.52
C PRO A 467 12.87 -26.52 -4.97
N ALA A 468 13.35 -27.16 -3.91
CA ALA A 468 12.67 -28.29 -3.28
C ALA A 468 11.39 -27.84 -2.57
N TYR A 469 11.48 -26.72 -1.82
CA TYR A 469 10.32 -26.15 -1.12
C TYR A 469 9.21 -25.75 -2.10
N VAL A 470 9.56 -25.09 -3.23
CA VAL A 470 8.53 -24.69 -4.23
C VAL A 470 7.90 -25.90 -4.87
N ALA A 471 8.68 -26.96 -5.16
CA ALA A 471 8.15 -28.20 -5.70
C ALA A 471 7.16 -28.88 -4.74
N ASP A 472 7.52 -29.00 -3.44
CA ASP A 472 6.65 -29.60 -2.43
C ASP A 472 5.42 -28.72 -2.16
N PHE A 473 5.57 -27.39 -2.24
CA PHE A 473 4.43 -26.47 -2.14
C PHE A 473 3.44 -26.68 -3.31
N GLN A 474 3.94 -26.89 -4.54
CA GLN A 474 3.09 -27.18 -5.69
C GLN A 474 2.32 -28.49 -5.50
N GLU A 475 2.94 -29.52 -4.88
CA GLU A 475 2.23 -30.76 -4.54
C GLU A 475 1.08 -30.52 -3.56
N ILE A 476 1.28 -29.66 -2.55
CA ILE A 476 0.20 -29.28 -1.62
C ILE A 476 -0.96 -28.59 -2.38
N LEU A 477 -0.66 -27.68 -3.32
CA LEU A 477 -1.70 -27.01 -4.11
C LEU A 477 -2.45 -27.98 -5.01
N ASP A 478 -1.75 -28.93 -5.65
CA ASP A 478 -2.35 -29.96 -6.49
C ASP A 478 -3.29 -30.89 -5.68
N GLU A 479 -2.94 -31.23 -4.42
CA GLU A 479 -3.81 -32.01 -3.51
C GLU A 479 -5.11 -31.28 -3.16
N HIS A 480 -5.12 -29.93 -3.28
CA HIS A 480 -6.30 -29.09 -3.01
C HIS A 480 -7.00 -28.60 -4.29
N ASP A 481 -6.68 -29.17 -5.46
CA ASP A 481 -7.23 -28.77 -6.76
C ASP A 481 -7.13 -27.26 -7.05
N THR A 482 -6.06 -26.61 -6.61
CA THR A 482 -5.82 -25.17 -6.79
C THR A 482 -4.40 -24.88 -7.32
N PHE A 483 -4.11 -23.61 -7.59
CA PHE A 483 -2.79 -23.13 -8.00
C PHE A 483 -2.48 -21.80 -7.32
N ALA A 484 -1.22 -21.37 -7.40
CA ALA A 484 -0.80 -20.10 -6.87
C ALA A 484 -0.02 -19.28 -7.91
N SER A 485 0.12 -17.97 -7.68
CA SER A 485 1.12 -17.16 -8.32
C SER A 485 2.36 -17.03 -7.43
N TYR A 486 3.54 -17.01 -8.07
CA TYR A 486 4.84 -16.91 -7.41
C TYR A 486 5.51 -15.60 -7.82
N TYR A 487 5.48 -14.62 -6.95
CA TYR A 487 6.34 -13.46 -7.08
C TYR A 487 7.03 -13.24 -5.73
N ALA A 488 8.32 -12.90 -5.73
CA ALA A 488 9.09 -13.05 -4.50
C ALA A 488 10.35 -12.18 -4.49
N HIS A 489 10.81 -11.90 -3.27
CA HIS A 489 12.18 -11.49 -2.98
C HIS A 489 13.03 -12.76 -2.90
N ALA A 490 13.37 -13.34 -4.05
CA ALA A 490 13.99 -14.65 -4.11
C ALA A 490 15.38 -14.68 -3.49
N GLY A 491 16.14 -13.58 -3.58
CA GLY A 491 17.49 -13.48 -3.02
C GLY A 491 17.54 -13.77 -1.52
N PRO A 492 16.79 -13.09 -0.67
CA PRO A 492 16.72 -13.38 0.76
C PRO A 492 15.82 -14.57 1.11
N GLY A 493 15.29 -15.29 0.13
CA GLY A 493 14.46 -16.48 0.32
C GLY A 493 12.98 -16.21 0.67
N VAL A 494 12.50 -14.98 0.56
CA VAL A 494 11.10 -14.64 0.89
C VAL A 494 10.20 -14.82 -0.32
N LEU A 495 9.22 -15.71 -0.18
CA LEU A 495 8.32 -16.13 -1.26
C LEU A 495 6.91 -15.61 -1.03
N HIS A 496 6.37 -14.83 -1.99
CA HIS A 496 4.96 -14.44 -1.98
C HIS A 496 4.14 -15.42 -2.84
N ILE A 497 3.91 -16.61 -2.30
CA ILE A 497 3.11 -17.64 -2.96
C ILE A 497 1.65 -17.45 -2.58
N ARG A 498 0.80 -17.09 -3.55
CA ARG A 498 -0.60 -16.72 -3.30
C ARG A 498 -1.56 -17.75 -3.90
N PRO A 499 -2.04 -18.72 -3.09
CA PRO A 499 -3.04 -19.67 -3.54
C PRO A 499 -4.34 -18.99 -3.96
N LEU A 500 -4.99 -19.53 -4.98
CA LEU A 500 -6.30 -19.08 -5.43
C LEU A 500 -7.40 -19.79 -4.66
N VAL A 501 -8.12 -19.08 -3.79
CA VAL A 501 -9.16 -19.64 -2.92
C VAL A 501 -10.42 -18.79 -2.92
N ASN A 502 -11.56 -19.41 -2.65
CA ASN A 502 -12.86 -18.75 -2.50
C ASN A 502 -13.31 -18.78 -1.04
N THR A 503 -12.98 -17.76 -0.28
CA THR A 503 -13.35 -17.66 1.15
C THR A 503 -14.82 -17.33 1.39
N LYS A 504 -15.59 -16.97 0.36
CA LYS A 504 -17.04 -16.80 0.46
C LYS A 504 -17.79 -18.13 0.66
N THR A 505 -17.09 -19.23 0.72
CA THR A 505 -17.67 -20.56 0.97
C THR A 505 -16.98 -21.25 2.15
N ALA A 506 -17.72 -22.01 2.94
CA ALA A 506 -17.13 -22.78 4.04
C ALA A 506 -16.06 -23.78 3.56
N GLU A 507 -16.26 -24.40 2.38
CA GLU A 507 -15.27 -25.29 1.77
C GLU A 507 -13.97 -24.56 1.42
N GLY A 508 -14.07 -23.31 0.90
CA GLY A 508 -12.90 -22.49 0.57
C GLY A 508 -12.14 -22.04 1.81
N VAL A 509 -12.83 -21.76 2.92
CA VAL A 509 -12.19 -21.47 4.21
C VAL A 509 -11.48 -22.71 4.76
N GLU A 510 -12.10 -23.89 4.73
CA GLU A 510 -11.47 -25.16 5.10
C GLU A 510 -10.23 -25.46 4.23
N THR A 511 -10.29 -25.15 2.92
CA THR A 511 -9.16 -25.28 2.00
C THR A 511 -8.03 -24.33 2.38
N LEU A 512 -8.34 -23.06 2.69
CA LEU A 512 -7.36 -22.07 3.15
C LEU A 512 -6.63 -22.57 4.40
N GLU A 513 -7.35 -23.02 5.43
CA GLU A 513 -6.76 -23.54 6.67
C GLU A 513 -5.90 -24.78 6.43
N SER A 514 -6.37 -25.71 5.59
CA SER A 514 -5.66 -26.95 5.27
C SER A 514 -4.34 -26.68 4.54
N ILE A 515 -4.34 -25.76 3.57
CA ILE A 515 -3.12 -25.34 2.87
C ILE A 515 -2.16 -24.66 3.85
N ALA A 516 -2.65 -23.75 4.72
CA ALA A 516 -1.82 -23.04 5.67
C ALA A 516 -1.16 -24.01 6.67
N ASP A 517 -1.88 -25.03 7.16
CA ASP A 517 -1.34 -26.01 8.09
C ASP A 517 -0.25 -26.88 7.43
N ALA A 518 -0.48 -27.37 6.23
CA ALA A 518 0.48 -28.16 5.46
C ALA A 518 1.74 -27.32 5.10
N VAL A 519 1.55 -26.09 4.64
CA VAL A 519 2.66 -25.20 4.27
C VAL A 519 3.51 -24.81 5.49
N THR A 520 2.89 -24.57 6.65
CA THR A 520 3.67 -24.25 7.87
C THR A 520 4.44 -25.46 8.41
N ASP A 521 3.96 -26.70 8.21
CA ASP A 521 4.76 -27.91 8.46
C ASP A 521 5.99 -27.94 7.54
N LEU A 522 5.78 -27.64 6.26
CA LEU A 522 6.85 -27.58 5.27
C LEU A 522 7.90 -26.51 5.62
N VAL A 523 7.45 -25.31 6.02
CA VAL A 523 8.35 -24.22 6.47
C VAL A 523 9.26 -24.68 7.60
N VAL A 524 8.71 -25.34 8.62
CA VAL A 524 9.51 -25.87 9.76
C VAL A 524 10.49 -26.94 9.28
N GLU A 525 10.07 -27.84 8.38
CA GLU A 525 10.94 -28.89 7.83
C GLU A 525 12.14 -28.31 7.07
N TYR A 526 11.96 -27.23 6.31
CA TYR A 526 13.00 -26.56 5.56
C TYR A 526 13.81 -25.53 6.36
N GLY A 527 13.57 -25.39 7.68
CA GLY A 527 14.26 -24.46 8.56
C GLY A 527 13.93 -22.99 8.24
N GLY A 528 12.71 -22.76 7.78
CA GLY A 528 12.21 -21.46 7.36
C GLY A 528 11.51 -20.66 8.47
N SER A 529 10.92 -19.52 8.07
CA SER A 529 10.02 -18.69 8.87
C SER A 529 8.67 -18.55 8.20
N VAL A 530 7.59 -18.42 8.98
CA VAL A 530 6.23 -18.21 8.45
C VAL A 530 6.00 -16.77 7.96
N SER A 531 6.87 -15.83 8.37
CA SER A 531 6.86 -14.46 7.85
C SER A 531 8.28 -13.92 7.66
N GLY A 532 8.57 -13.52 6.43
CA GLY A 532 9.84 -12.87 6.07
C GLY A 532 9.81 -11.35 6.18
N GLU A 533 8.61 -10.71 5.96
CA GLU A 533 8.49 -9.25 5.98
C GLU A 533 7.10 -8.71 6.36
N HIS A 534 6.00 -9.46 6.16
CA HIS A 534 4.64 -8.95 6.35
C HIS A 534 4.18 -8.97 7.81
N GLY A 535 4.89 -9.66 8.69
CA GLY A 535 4.54 -9.86 10.11
C GLY A 535 3.55 -10.99 10.34
N ASP A 536 3.22 -11.21 11.58
CA ASP A 536 2.30 -12.27 12.00
C ASP A 536 0.84 -11.87 11.83
N GLY A 537 0.45 -10.78 12.46
CA GLY A 537 -0.91 -10.27 12.46
C GLY A 537 -1.97 -11.34 12.74
N ARG A 538 -3.15 -11.18 12.18
CA ARG A 538 -4.20 -12.21 12.21
C ARG A 538 -3.89 -13.41 11.34
N ALA A 539 -3.07 -13.23 10.32
CA ALA A 539 -2.79 -14.26 9.34
C ALA A 539 -1.93 -15.40 9.88
N ARG A 540 -0.98 -15.12 10.78
CA ARG A 540 0.11 -16.07 11.10
C ARG A 540 0.36 -16.28 12.59
N THR A 541 -0.19 -15.46 13.48
CA THR A 541 0.00 -15.59 14.95
C THR A 541 -0.20 -17.03 15.45
N GLN A 542 -1.22 -17.74 14.99
CA GLN A 542 -1.50 -19.12 15.41
C GLN A 542 -0.37 -20.11 15.10
N TRP A 543 0.52 -19.80 14.14
CA TRP A 543 1.61 -20.66 13.70
C TRP A 543 2.92 -20.43 14.45
N ASN A 544 3.05 -19.32 15.22
CA ASN A 544 4.25 -19.00 15.97
C ASN A 544 4.61 -20.07 17.01
N ARG A 545 3.60 -20.66 17.68
CA ARG A 545 3.82 -21.77 18.59
C ARG A 545 4.36 -23.02 17.87
N LYS A 546 3.98 -23.25 16.61
CA LYS A 546 4.51 -24.35 15.78
C LYS A 546 5.96 -24.09 15.37
N LEU A 547 6.29 -22.83 15.06
CA LEU A 547 7.63 -22.40 14.64
C LEU A 547 8.63 -22.41 15.79
N TYR A 548 8.27 -21.85 16.95
CA TYR A 548 9.17 -21.61 18.08
C TYR A 548 9.08 -22.63 19.21
N GLY A 549 8.07 -23.50 19.20
CA GLY A 549 7.83 -24.46 20.26
C GLY A 549 7.16 -23.86 21.50
N ASP A 550 6.84 -24.74 22.45
CA ASP A 550 6.08 -24.34 23.65
C ASP A 550 6.86 -23.38 24.55
N ASP A 551 8.18 -23.61 24.72
CA ASP A 551 8.99 -22.88 25.69
C ASP A 551 9.18 -21.41 25.27
N LEU A 552 9.59 -21.12 24.03
CA LEU A 552 9.69 -19.73 23.52
C LEU A 552 8.31 -19.07 23.33
N TRP A 553 7.27 -19.85 23.04
CA TRP A 553 5.91 -19.31 23.03
C TRP A 553 5.51 -18.74 24.40
N GLU A 554 5.83 -19.43 25.48
CA GLU A 554 5.60 -18.91 26.85
C GLU A 554 6.50 -17.70 27.14
N THR A 555 7.75 -17.68 26.67
CA THR A 555 8.63 -16.51 26.79
C THR A 555 8.04 -15.28 26.07
N PHE A 556 7.44 -15.43 24.89
CA PHE A 556 6.74 -14.33 24.22
C PHE A 556 5.57 -13.81 25.05
N ARG A 557 4.80 -14.69 25.67
CA ARG A 557 3.66 -14.32 26.52
C ARG A 557 4.10 -13.65 27.81
N GLU A 558 5.22 -14.10 28.41
CA GLU A 558 5.85 -13.46 29.57
C GLU A 558 6.30 -12.03 29.20
N LEU A 559 7.00 -11.85 28.08
CA LEU A 559 7.41 -10.55 27.58
C LEU A 559 6.21 -9.62 27.34
N LYS A 560 5.19 -10.11 26.62
CA LYS A 560 3.94 -9.37 26.41
C LYS A 560 3.30 -8.93 27.71
N SER A 561 3.23 -9.82 28.71
CA SER A 561 2.62 -9.51 30.01
C SER A 561 3.41 -8.49 30.83
N ALA A 562 4.75 -8.41 30.63
CA ALA A 562 5.57 -7.41 31.27
C ALA A 562 5.37 -6.01 30.67
N PHE A 563 5.15 -5.92 29.35
CA PHE A 563 4.87 -4.66 28.68
C PHE A 563 3.40 -4.22 28.80
N ASP A 564 2.49 -5.17 28.81
CA ASP A 564 1.05 -4.93 28.80
C ASP A 564 0.34 -5.97 29.71
N PRO A 565 0.30 -5.70 31.01
CA PRO A 565 -0.25 -6.65 32.00
C PRO A 565 -1.69 -7.05 31.77
N GLU A 566 -2.50 -6.17 31.20
CA GLU A 566 -3.93 -6.40 30.95
C GLU A 566 -4.22 -6.88 29.51
N TRP A 567 -3.20 -7.00 28.67
CA TRP A 567 -3.29 -7.44 27.26
C TRP A 567 -4.24 -6.57 26.42
N LEU A 568 -4.18 -5.26 26.59
CA LEU A 568 -5.01 -4.29 25.91
C LEU A 568 -4.41 -3.76 24.61
N LEU A 569 -3.07 -3.82 24.44
CA LEU A 569 -2.38 -3.34 23.26
C LEU A 569 -2.46 -4.35 22.14
N ASN A 570 -3.18 -3.99 21.07
CA ASN A 570 -3.40 -4.81 19.86
C ASN A 570 -3.59 -6.31 20.19
N PRO A 571 -4.60 -6.67 21.01
CA PRO A 571 -4.75 -8.01 21.54
C PRO A 571 -4.95 -9.04 20.43
N GLY A 572 -4.45 -10.26 20.68
CA GLY A 572 -4.62 -11.40 19.78
C GLY A 572 -3.50 -11.61 18.77
N ASN A 573 -2.63 -10.60 18.52
CA ASN A 573 -1.52 -10.67 17.58
C ASN A 573 -0.22 -11.17 18.24
N VAL A 574 0.72 -11.63 17.45
CA VAL A 574 2.09 -12.11 17.72
C VAL A 574 2.11 -13.35 18.63
N CYS A 575 1.62 -13.28 19.85
CA CYS A 575 1.56 -14.39 20.83
C CYS A 575 0.16 -14.59 21.43
N GLY A 576 -0.86 -14.06 20.76
CA GLY A 576 -2.25 -14.19 21.15
C GLY A 576 -2.95 -15.41 20.54
N ASP A 577 -4.25 -15.30 20.30
CA ASP A 577 -5.13 -16.42 19.92
C ASP A 577 -5.91 -16.18 18.61
N HIS A 578 -5.52 -15.19 17.80
CA HIS A 578 -6.12 -14.99 16.49
C HIS A 578 -5.93 -16.20 15.58
N SER A 579 -7.01 -16.55 14.85
CA SER A 579 -7.00 -17.59 13.83
C SER A 579 -6.98 -16.98 12.43
N THR A 580 -6.23 -17.58 11.52
CA THR A 580 -6.15 -17.16 10.10
C THR A 580 -7.49 -17.17 9.38
N ALA A 581 -8.47 -17.95 9.85
CA ALA A 581 -9.80 -18.09 9.25
C ALA A 581 -10.87 -17.18 9.87
N GLU A 582 -10.53 -16.45 10.94
CA GLU A 582 -11.46 -15.56 11.62
C GLU A 582 -11.41 -14.14 11.08
N GLN A 583 -12.58 -13.48 11.07
CA GLN A 583 -12.71 -12.07 10.64
C GLN A 583 -12.21 -11.83 9.20
N LEU A 584 -12.42 -12.79 8.30
CA LEU A 584 -12.13 -12.61 6.88
C LEU A 584 -13.10 -11.60 6.27
N ARG A 585 -12.58 -10.67 5.47
CA ARG A 585 -13.37 -9.64 4.77
C ARG A 585 -14.44 -10.24 3.84
N PHE A 586 -14.12 -11.38 3.23
CA PHE A 586 -14.99 -12.13 2.35
C PHE A 586 -15.18 -13.52 2.94
N ASP A 587 -15.97 -13.61 4.00
CA ASP A 587 -16.30 -14.85 4.67
C ASP A 587 -17.54 -15.55 4.06
N PRO A 588 -17.94 -16.74 4.53
CA PRO A 588 -19.11 -17.43 4.01
C PRO A 588 -20.46 -16.71 4.25
N ASP A 589 -20.52 -15.77 5.15
CA ASP A 589 -21.70 -14.96 5.44
C ASP A 589 -21.72 -13.64 4.64
N TYR A 590 -20.65 -13.33 3.92
CA TYR A 590 -20.53 -12.14 3.10
C TYR A 590 -21.41 -12.21 1.85
N GLU A 591 -22.33 -11.26 1.72
CA GLU A 591 -23.19 -11.07 0.56
C GLU A 591 -23.15 -9.59 0.13
N LEU A 592 -23.07 -9.34 -1.17
CA LEU A 592 -23.26 -8.00 -1.73
C LEU A 592 -24.64 -7.89 -2.35
N ASP A 593 -25.37 -6.82 -2.05
CA ASP A 593 -26.61 -6.45 -2.73
C ASP A 593 -26.60 -4.95 -3.07
N ALA A 594 -26.48 -4.64 -4.34
CA ALA A 594 -26.61 -3.27 -4.81
C ALA A 594 -28.01 -2.68 -4.62
N GLY A 595 -29.04 -3.53 -4.46
CA GLY A 595 -30.43 -3.13 -4.37
C GLY A 595 -30.99 -2.55 -5.67
N PHE A 596 -30.29 -2.67 -6.79
CA PHE A 596 -30.70 -2.21 -8.13
C PHE A 596 -29.97 -2.99 -9.25
N ASP A 597 -30.53 -2.95 -10.45
CA ASP A 597 -29.89 -3.45 -11.67
C ASP A 597 -29.04 -2.34 -12.29
N PRO A 598 -27.69 -2.51 -12.45
CA PRO A 598 -26.82 -1.52 -13.07
C PRO A 598 -27.18 -1.21 -14.51
N GLU A 599 -27.13 0.08 -14.88
CA GLU A 599 -27.46 0.56 -16.24
C GLU A 599 -26.23 0.64 -17.17
N LEU A 600 -25.03 0.80 -16.60
CA LEU A 600 -23.79 0.83 -17.37
C LEU A 600 -23.31 -0.59 -17.68
N ASN A 601 -22.42 -0.72 -18.66
CA ASN A 601 -21.81 -1.98 -19.01
C ASN A 601 -20.72 -2.36 -18.03
N TRP A 602 -20.86 -3.49 -17.37
CA TRP A 602 -19.91 -4.08 -16.42
C TRP A 602 -19.51 -5.47 -16.91
N ASP A 603 -18.73 -5.51 -18.02
CA ASP A 603 -18.27 -6.76 -18.67
C ASP A 603 -17.11 -7.37 -17.87
N THR A 604 -17.41 -7.84 -16.66
CA THR A 604 -16.49 -8.58 -15.78
C THR A 604 -17.21 -9.81 -15.24
N ASP A 605 -16.48 -10.76 -14.67
CA ASP A 605 -17.05 -12.05 -14.24
C ASP A 605 -18.25 -11.90 -13.28
N ASN A 606 -18.10 -11.08 -12.22
CA ASN A 606 -19.17 -10.80 -11.27
C ASN A 606 -19.80 -9.41 -11.50
N GLY A 607 -19.68 -8.86 -12.71
CA GLY A 607 -20.36 -7.61 -13.07
C GLY A 607 -19.98 -6.43 -12.17
N PHE A 608 -20.99 -5.65 -11.74
CA PHE A 608 -20.80 -4.48 -10.88
C PHE A 608 -20.25 -4.86 -9.50
N GLU A 609 -20.77 -5.93 -8.90
CA GLU A 609 -20.36 -6.42 -7.57
C GLU A 609 -18.87 -6.81 -7.56
N GLY A 610 -18.40 -7.55 -8.56
CA GLY A 610 -16.99 -7.89 -8.68
C GLY A 610 -16.05 -6.68 -8.80
N VAL A 611 -16.53 -5.58 -9.39
CA VAL A 611 -15.75 -4.33 -9.47
C VAL A 611 -15.75 -3.56 -8.14
N VAL A 612 -16.80 -3.64 -7.35
CA VAL A 612 -16.86 -3.04 -6.00
C VAL A 612 -15.83 -3.69 -5.06
N GLU A 613 -15.56 -4.97 -5.22
CA GLU A 613 -14.60 -5.73 -4.41
C GLU A 613 -13.12 -5.54 -4.79
N LEU A 614 -12.80 -4.79 -5.84
CA LEU A 614 -11.42 -4.64 -6.33
C LEU A 614 -10.48 -3.90 -5.38
N CYS A 615 -10.99 -3.09 -4.45
CA CYS A 615 -10.13 -2.35 -3.55
C CYS A 615 -9.57 -3.25 -2.44
N HIS A 616 -8.26 -3.49 -2.47
CA HIS A 616 -7.54 -4.27 -1.46
C HIS A 616 -6.82 -3.42 -0.40
N GLY A 617 -7.06 -2.11 -0.34
CA GLY A 617 -6.57 -1.28 0.77
C GLY A 617 -5.13 -0.73 0.65
N CYS A 618 -4.40 -0.95 -0.45
CA CYS A 618 -2.97 -0.61 -0.58
C CYS A 618 -2.58 0.86 -0.30
N GLY A 619 -3.54 1.77 -0.19
CA GLY A 619 -3.28 3.18 0.07
C GLY A 619 -2.68 3.98 -1.10
N GLY A 620 -2.43 3.36 -2.26
CA GLY A 620 -1.83 4.00 -3.43
C GLY A 620 -2.54 5.29 -3.89
N CYS A 621 -3.80 5.47 -3.54
CA CYS A 621 -4.58 6.68 -3.84
C CYS A 621 -4.35 7.84 -2.85
N ARG A 622 -3.61 7.63 -1.75
CA ARG A 622 -3.40 8.62 -0.69
C ARG A 622 -2.18 9.53 -0.91
N GLY A 623 -1.39 9.33 -1.93
CA GLY A 623 -0.17 10.10 -2.14
C GLY A 623 0.26 10.17 -3.60
N PRO A 624 1.48 10.64 -3.88
CA PRO A 624 2.08 10.56 -5.19
C PRO A 624 2.09 9.11 -5.69
N GLN A 625 1.88 8.93 -6.98
CA GLN A 625 1.89 7.62 -7.61
C GLN A 625 3.14 7.52 -8.50
N GLU A 626 4.27 7.17 -7.94
CA GLU A 626 5.48 6.94 -8.72
C GLU A 626 5.33 5.74 -9.64
N THR A 627 4.76 4.65 -9.13
CA THR A 627 4.49 3.44 -9.91
C THR A 627 3.59 3.67 -11.11
N THR A 628 2.61 4.56 -11.01
CA THR A 628 1.69 4.88 -12.11
C THR A 628 1.97 6.25 -12.75
N GLY A 629 2.84 7.05 -12.14
CA GLY A 629 3.15 8.42 -12.57
C GLY A 629 1.94 9.35 -12.57
N GLY A 630 0.89 8.98 -11.84
CA GLY A 630 -0.43 9.58 -11.93
C GLY A 630 -0.77 10.56 -10.82
N VAL A 631 -1.94 11.15 -10.95
CA VAL A 631 -2.52 12.15 -10.04
C VAL A 631 -3.79 11.55 -9.43
N MET A 632 -3.72 10.31 -8.95
CA MET A 632 -4.91 9.66 -8.39
C MET A 632 -5.51 10.48 -7.25
N CYS A 633 -6.84 10.56 -7.24
CA CYS A 633 -7.69 11.17 -6.25
C CYS A 633 -7.34 12.64 -5.88
N PRO A 634 -7.62 13.63 -6.76
CA PRO A 634 -7.35 15.03 -6.46
C PRO A 634 -8.17 15.56 -5.28
N THR A 635 -9.30 14.94 -4.94
CA THR A 635 -10.11 15.32 -3.77
C THR A 635 -9.46 14.91 -2.46
N TYR A 636 -8.84 13.74 -2.39
CA TYR A 636 -8.02 13.36 -1.24
C TYR A 636 -6.85 14.33 -1.03
N ARG A 637 -6.16 14.72 -2.10
CA ARG A 637 -5.05 15.71 -2.01
C ARG A 637 -5.49 17.09 -1.49
N ALA A 638 -6.76 17.41 -1.62
CA ALA A 638 -7.31 18.68 -1.14
C ALA A 638 -7.85 18.60 0.28
N ALA A 639 -8.47 17.47 0.64
CA ALA A 639 -9.12 17.28 1.94
C ALA A 639 -8.22 16.55 2.95
N GLU A 640 -7.35 15.65 2.47
CA GLU A 640 -6.50 14.75 3.28
C GLU A 640 -7.28 13.81 4.20
N GLU A 641 -8.59 13.67 3.96
CA GLU A 641 -9.50 12.77 4.68
C GLU A 641 -9.59 11.39 4.02
N GLU A 642 -9.53 10.31 4.81
CA GLU A 642 -9.57 8.93 4.32
C GLU A 642 -10.81 8.67 3.45
N ILE A 643 -11.99 9.12 3.87
CA ILE A 643 -13.27 8.96 3.14
C ILE A 643 -13.21 9.58 1.74
N GLN A 644 -12.37 10.58 1.51
CA GLN A 644 -12.20 11.24 0.21
C GLN A 644 -11.17 10.55 -0.68
N SER A 645 -10.47 9.53 -0.18
CA SER A 645 -9.58 8.70 -0.99
C SER A 645 -10.38 7.77 -1.92
N THR A 646 -9.74 7.20 -2.96
CA THR A 646 -10.36 6.14 -3.75
C THR A 646 -10.61 4.91 -2.90
N ARG A 647 -9.68 4.57 -1.99
CA ARG A 647 -9.77 3.47 -1.04
C ARG A 647 -10.98 3.65 -0.11
N GLY A 648 -11.08 4.80 0.53
CA GLY A 648 -12.18 5.11 1.45
C GLY A 648 -13.54 4.98 0.76
N ARG A 649 -13.72 5.62 -0.40
CA ARG A 649 -14.99 5.53 -1.15
C ARG A 649 -15.32 4.11 -1.60
N ALA A 650 -14.34 3.34 -2.07
CA ALA A 650 -14.56 1.98 -2.51
C ALA A 650 -14.96 1.07 -1.34
N ASN A 651 -14.30 1.21 -0.19
CA ASN A 651 -14.64 0.46 1.01
C ASN A 651 -16.01 0.86 1.55
N MET A 652 -16.33 2.17 1.63
CA MET A 652 -17.66 2.62 2.04
C MET A 652 -18.77 2.12 1.13
N LEU A 653 -18.52 2.07 -0.19
CA LEU A 653 -19.47 1.49 -1.13
C LEU A 653 -19.68 -0.01 -0.87
N ARG A 654 -18.60 -0.75 -0.64
CA ARG A 654 -18.67 -2.17 -0.29
C ARG A 654 -19.46 -2.37 1.01
N GLN A 655 -19.15 -1.62 2.06
CA GLN A 655 -19.85 -1.67 3.35
C GLN A 655 -21.35 -1.32 3.24
N ALA A 656 -21.71 -0.37 2.37
CA ALA A 656 -23.10 -0.05 2.10
C ALA A 656 -23.84 -1.20 1.40
N MET A 657 -23.15 -1.97 0.56
CA MET A 657 -23.74 -3.10 -0.18
C MET A 657 -23.72 -4.41 0.61
N SER A 658 -22.80 -4.59 1.57
CA SER A 658 -22.76 -5.75 2.45
C SER A 658 -23.73 -5.65 3.63
N GLY A 659 -24.28 -4.47 3.89
CA GLY A 659 -25.23 -4.25 4.97
C GLY A 659 -24.61 -3.79 6.29
N ASP A 660 -23.33 -3.42 6.29
CA ASP A 660 -22.59 -2.92 7.45
C ASP A 660 -22.84 -1.43 7.74
N LEU A 661 -23.49 -0.72 6.80
CA LEU A 661 -24.10 0.57 6.99
C LEU A 661 -25.62 0.43 7.18
N ASP A 662 -26.29 1.53 7.57
CA ASP A 662 -27.71 1.56 7.89
C ASP A 662 -28.66 0.95 6.83
N ASP A 663 -29.91 0.67 7.26
CA ASP A 663 -30.98 -0.02 6.51
C ASP A 663 -31.36 0.59 5.13
N GLU A 664 -30.94 1.80 4.81
CA GLU A 664 -31.19 2.46 3.52
C GLU A 664 -29.86 2.88 2.86
N PRO A 665 -29.13 1.94 2.25
CA PRO A 665 -27.89 2.25 1.57
C PRO A 665 -28.12 3.28 0.45
N PHE A 666 -27.16 4.20 0.28
CA PHE A 666 -27.20 5.27 -0.72
C PHE A 666 -28.28 6.35 -0.46
N ASP A 667 -28.51 6.70 0.80
CA ASP A 667 -29.31 7.83 1.22
C ASP A 667 -28.63 9.20 0.97
N ASP A 668 -29.25 10.28 1.46
CA ASP A 668 -28.72 11.63 1.29
C ASP A 668 -27.34 11.78 1.95
N GLU A 669 -27.12 11.18 3.11
CA GLU A 669 -25.88 11.23 3.88
C GLU A 669 -24.75 10.49 3.17
N PHE A 670 -24.99 9.27 2.69
CA PHE A 670 -24.00 8.54 1.91
C PHE A 670 -23.57 9.30 0.65
N VAL A 671 -24.51 9.89 -0.07
CA VAL A 671 -24.20 10.67 -1.28
C VAL A 671 -23.38 11.90 -0.95
N GLU A 672 -23.73 12.62 0.12
CA GLU A 672 -23.06 13.86 0.55
C GLU A 672 -21.63 13.56 1.03
N GLU A 673 -21.46 12.61 1.92
CA GLU A 673 -20.17 12.33 2.54
C GLU A 673 -19.21 11.51 1.64
N VAL A 674 -19.71 10.48 0.98
CA VAL A 674 -18.85 9.57 0.21
C VAL A 674 -18.65 10.03 -1.24
N LEU A 675 -19.72 10.51 -1.89
CA LEU A 675 -19.70 10.70 -3.34
C LEU A 675 -19.55 12.15 -3.79
N ASP A 676 -20.07 13.14 -3.06
CA ASP A 676 -20.28 14.50 -3.59
C ASP A 676 -18.96 15.18 -4.00
N LEU A 677 -17.91 15.07 -3.19
CA LEU A 677 -16.60 15.65 -3.51
C LEU A 677 -15.87 14.95 -4.66
N CYS A 678 -16.27 13.73 -5.05
CA CYS A 678 -15.66 13.06 -6.19
C CYS A 678 -16.02 13.79 -7.50
N VAL A 679 -15.01 14.37 -8.16
CA VAL A 679 -15.21 15.15 -9.41
C VAL A 679 -15.36 14.29 -10.67
N GLY A 680 -15.34 12.95 -10.55
CA GLY A 680 -15.49 12.02 -11.68
C GLY A 680 -14.35 12.11 -12.71
N CYS A 681 -13.14 12.48 -12.31
CA CYS A 681 -12.00 12.73 -13.21
C CYS A 681 -11.43 11.46 -13.85
N LYS A 682 -11.81 10.25 -13.39
CA LYS A 682 -11.26 8.95 -13.82
C LYS A 682 -9.74 8.75 -13.56
N GLY A 683 -9.13 9.57 -12.72
CA GLY A 683 -7.74 9.33 -12.29
C GLY A 683 -7.58 7.95 -11.65
N CYS A 684 -8.55 7.53 -10.82
CA CYS A 684 -8.55 6.19 -10.25
C CYS A 684 -8.59 5.07 -11.30
N ALA A 685 -9.45 5.16 -12.31
CA ALA A 685 -9.53 4.15 -13.38
C ALA A 685 -8.24 4.01 -14.19
N LYS A 686 -7.40 5.07 -14.23
CA LYS A 686 -6.11 5.05 -14.93
C LYS A 686 -4.97 4.59 -14.04
N ASP A 687 -4.93 5.12 -12.81
CA ASP A 687 -3.74 5.04 -11.96
C ASP A 687 -3.88 3.96 -10.86
N CYS A 688 -5.08 3.36 -10.66
CA CYS A 688 -5.26 2.25 -9.75
C CYS A 688 -4.83 0.94 -10.42
N PRO A 689 -3.80 0.26 -9.91
CA PRO A 689 -3.32 -0.97 -10.54
C PRO A 689 -4.32 -2.14 -10.42
N SER A 690 -5.26 -2.08 -9.46
CA SER A 690 -6.37 -3.05 -9.35
C SER A 690 -7.61 -2.66 -10.17
N GLY A 691 -7.59 -1.55 -10.89
CA GLY A 691 -8.67 -1.17 -11.80
C GLY A 691 -9.91 -0.55 -11.16
N VAL A 692 -9.85 -0.04 -9.92
CA VAL A 692 -10.99 0.62 -9.26
C VAL A 692 -11.41 1.87 -10.01
N ASP A 693 -12.62 1.88 -10.62
CA ASP A 693 -13.18 3.04 -11.33
C ASP A 693 -14.31 3.70 -10.52
N MET A 694 -13.94 4.44 -9.47
CA MET A 694 -14.91 5.18 -8.64
C MET A 694 -15.76 6.18 -9.44
N ALA A 695 -15.23 6.72 -10.54
CA ALA A 695 -15.98 7.65 -11.35
C ALA A 695 -17.15 6.97 -12.09
N LYS A 696 -16.94 5.72 -12.54
CA LYS A 696 -17.99 4.90 -13.17
C LYS A 696 -18.99 4.40 -12.14
N MET A 697 -18.51 3.93 -10.96
CA MET A 697 -19.38 3.53 -9.85
C MET A 697 -20.24 4.71 -9.35
N LYS A 698 -19.65 5.90 -9.14
CA LYS A 698 -20.40 7.10 -8.78
C LYS A 698 -21.50 7.42 -9.80
N ALA A 699 -21.23 7.27 -11.10
CA ALA A 699 -22.25 7.55 -12.14
C ALA A 699 -23.45 6.61 -12.01
N GLU A 700 -23.21 5.33 -11.73
CA GLU A 700 -24.25 4.33 -11.48
C GLU A 700 -25.07 4.66 -10.22
N LEU A 701 -24.40 4.88 -9.10
CA LEU A 701 -25.04 5.20 -7.82
C LEU A 701 -25.82 6.51 -7.87
N THR A 702 -25.25 7.56 -8.47
CA THR A 702 -25.93 8.84 -8.65
C THR A 702 -27.18 8.72 -9.53
N HIS A 703 -27.13 7.86 -10.55
CA HIS A 703 -28.29 7.56 -11.39
C HIS A 703 -29.39 6.92 -10.56
N GLU A 704 -29.08 5.88 -9.78
CA GLU A 704 -30.05 5.17 -8.95
C GLU A 704 -30.61 6.07 -7.83
N TYR A 705 -29.74 6.86 -7.18
CA TYR A 705 -30.17 7.87 -6.20
C TYR A 705 -31.18 8.83 -6.80
N HIS A 706 -30.90 9.41 -7.99
CA HIS A 706 -31.85 10.31 -8.66
C HIS A 706 -33.14 9.63 -9.11
N LYS A 707 -33.11 8.35 -9.39
CA LYS A 707 -34.29 7.54 -9.72
C LYS A 707 -35.22 7.35 -8.52
N ARG A 708 -34.66 7.17 -7.31
CA ARG A 708 -35.40 7.02 -6.05
C ARG A 708 -35.87 8.36 -5.48
N HIS A 709 -35.01 9.34 -5.39
CA HIS A 709 -35.23 10.62 -4.71
C HIS A 709 -35.56 11.78 -5.66
N GLY A 710 -35.39 11.60 -6.97
CA GLY A 710 -35.52 12.65 -7.98
C GLY A 710 -34.26 13.48 -8.09
N SER A 711 -34.15 14.28 -9.14
CA SER A 711 -33.01 15.17 -9.39
C SER A 711 -33.32 16.63 -9.10
N SER A 712 -32.33 17.37 -8.64
CA SER A 712 -32.42 18.80 -8.36
C SER A 712 -32.69 19.64 -9.63
N LEU A 713 -33.08 20.89 -9.44
CA LEU A 713 -33.24 21.83 -10.56
C LEU A 713 -31.93 22.08 -11.27
N ARG A 714 -30.80 22.08 -10.54
CA ARG A 714 -29.45 22.22 -11.09
C ARG A 714 -29.10 21.03 -11.96
N ASP A 715 -29.35 19.82 -11.52
CA ASP A 715 -29.06 18.59 -12.26
C ASP A 715 -29.85 18.53 -13.56
N LYS A 716 -31.15 18.86 -13.50
CA LYS A 716 -32.01 18.96 -14.69
C LYS A 716 -31.51 19.98 -15.69
N LEU A 717 -30.98 21.12 -15.21
CA LEU A 717 -30.39 22.15 -16.06
C LEU A 717 -29.11 21.64 -16.75
N PHE A 718 -28.18 21.01 -16.00
CA PHE A 718 -26.95 20.49 -16.58
C PHE A 718 -27.22 19.30 -17.50
N ALA A 719 -28.08 18.36 -17.12
CA ALA A 719 -28.47 17.23 -17.97
C ALA A 719 -29.08 17.64 -19.31
N ASN A 720 -29.77 18.79 -19.35
CA ASN A 720 -30.40 19.31 -20.56
C ASN A 720 -29.62 20.49 -21.17
N PHE A 721 -28.36 20.67 -20.80
CA PHE A 721 -27.58 21.85 -21.19
C PHE A 721 -27.46 22.01 -22.72
N THR A 722 -27.35 20.93 -23.49
CA THR A 722 -27.33 20.96 -24.96
C THR A 722 -28.56 21.65 -25.51
N THR A 723 -29.74 21.26 -25.03
CA THR A 723 -31.01 21.90 -25.44
C THR A 723 -31.07 23.37 -25.01
N LEU A 724 -30.67 23.66 -23.79
CA LEU A 724 -30.61 25.03 -23.26
C LEU A 724 -29.63 25.90 -24.02
N ALA A 725 -28.46 25.36 -24.39
CA ALA A 725 -27.44 26.05 -25.17
C ALA A 725 -27.95 26.38 -26.57
N ALA A 726 -28.68 25.46 -27.23
CA ALA A 726 -29.30 25.71 -28.53
C ALA A 726 -30.33 26.85 -28.47
N TYR A 727 -31.17 26.90 -27.42
CA TYR A 727 -32.10 28.04 -27.19
C TYR A 727 -31.34 29.32 -26.82
N GLY A 728 -30.30 29.21 -26.01
CA GLY A 728 -29.42 30.30 -25.59
C GLY A 728 -28.76 30.98 -26.79
N SER A 729 -28.24 30.19 -27.73
CA SER A 729 -27.64 30.67 -28.99
C SER A 729 -28.66 31.36 -29.88
N ARG A 730 -29.83 30.76 -30.05
CA ARG A 730 -30.91 31.39 -30.86
C ARG A 730 -31.36 32.73 -30.33
N LEU A 731 -31.35 32.88 -28.98
CA LEU A 731 -31.76 34.12 -28.29
C LEU A 731 -30.57 35.08 -28.05
N ALA A 732 -29.34 34.73 -28.41
CA ALA A 732 -28.21 35.62 -28.27
C ALA A 732 -28.34 36.87 -29.16
N PRO A 733 -28.05 38.11 -28.70
CA PRO A 733 -27.36 38.41 -27.42
C PRO A 733 -28.29 38.60 -26.19
N LEU A 734 -29.59 38.46 -26.31
CA LEU A 734 -30.54 38.69 -25.20
C LEU A 734 -30.34 37.72 -24.04
N SER A 735 -30.02 36.46 -24.35
CA SER A 735 -29.70 35.45 -23.32
C SER A 735 -28.44 35.84 -22.50
N ASN A 736 -27.46 36.43 -23.16
CA ASN A 736 -26.23 36.91 -22.49
C ASN A 736 -26.50 38.18 -21.66
N LEU A 737 -27.41 39.05 -22.09
CA LEU A 737 -27.78 40.26 -21.35
C LEU A 737 -28.53 39.89 -20.05
N ALA A 738 -29.35 38.84 -20.07
CA ALA A 738 -30.09 38.39 -18.93
C ALA A 738 -29.17 37.95 -17.78
N GLN A 739 -28.02 37.36 -18.10
CA GLN A 739 -26.98 36.95 -17.12
C GLN A 739 -26.28 38.15 -16.47
N GLN A 740 -26.31 39.34 -17.08
CA GLN A 740 -25.64 40.56 -16.61
C GLN A 740 -26.58 41.49 -15.82
N LEU A 741 -27.83 41.12 -15.64
CA LEU A 741 -28.78 41.95 -14.87
C LEU A 741 -28.36 42.02 -13.38
N PRO A 742 -28.53 43.20 -12.73
CA PRO A 742 -28.24 43.31 -11.31
C PRO A 742 -29.09 42.32 -10.49
N GLY A 743 -28.44 41.52 -9.68
CA GLY A 743 -29.07 40.51 -8.85
C GLY A 743 -29.23 39.13 -9.50
N SER A 744 -28.85 38.94 -10.78
CA SER A 744 -28.88 37.63 -11.44
C SER A 744 -27.99 36.59 -10.72
N GLY A 745 -26.81 36.98 -10.25
CA GLY A 745 -25.92 36.11 -9.49
C GLY A 745 -26.55 35.62 -8.14
N ILE A 746 -27.30 36.50 -7.43
CA ILE A 746 -28.00 36.10 -6.21
C ILE A 746 -29.13 35.09 -6.52
N LEU A 747 -29.80 35.28 -7.64
CA LEU A 747 -30.88 34.40 -8.06
C LEU A 747 -30.28 33.04 -8.52
N GLN A 748 -29.14 33.06 -9.23
CA GLN A 748 -28.38 31.89 -9.65
C GLN A 748 -27.95 31.07 -8.44
N GLU A 749 -27.37 31.71 -7.42
CA GLU A 749 -26.93 31.04 -6.19
C GLU A 749 -28.10 30.43 -5.44
N LYS A 750 -29.18 31.18 -5.20
CA LYS A 750 -30.35 30.70 -4.42
C LYS A 750 -31.18 29.62 -5.13
N LEU A 751 -31.26 29.64 -6.46
CA LEU A 751 -32.12 28.69 -7.20
C LEU A 751 -31.33 27.50 -7.77
N LEU A 752 -30.08 27.70 -8.09
CA LEU A 752 -29.27 26.71 -8.79
C LEU A 752 -28.02 26.25 -8.01
N GLY A 753 -27.76 26.83 -6.81
CA GLY A 753 -26.56 26.53 -6.03
C GLY A 753 -25.26 26.85 -6.78
N ILE A 754 -25.29 27.78 -7.72
CA ILE A 754 -24.10 28.22 -8.46
C ILE A 754 -23.63 29.53 -7.87
N ALA A 755 -22.40 29.55 -7.33
CA ALA A 755 -21.82 30.72 -6.67
C ALA A 755 -22.01 32.01 -7.49
N ARG A 756 -22.39 33.08 -6.83
CA ARG A 756 -22.70 34.40 -7.47
C ARG A 756 -21.51 35.04 -8.17
N GLU A 757 -20.30 34.68 -7.75
CA GLU A 757 -19.03 35.11 -8.33
C GLU A 757 -18.72 34.42 -9.67
N ARG A 758 -19.37 33.31 -9.98
CA ARG A 758 -19.20 32.59 -11.23
C ARG A 758 -19.87 33.29 -12.38
N SER A 759 -19.12 33.53 -13.44
CA SER A 759 -19.67 33.96 -14.72
C SER A 759 -20.07 32.74 -15.55
N LEU A 760 -21.32 32.67 -15.96
CA LEU A 760 -21.78 31.63 -16.88
C LEU A 760 -21.23 31.82 -18.28
N PRO A 761 -20.99 30.73 -19.06
CA PRO A 761 -20.53 30.82 -20.43
C PRO A 761 -21.47 31.64 -21.30
N LYS A 762 -20.92 32.45 -22.19
CA LYS A 762 -21.72 33.23 -23.16
C LYS A 762 -22.20 32.34 -24.28
N PHE A 763 -23.41 32.58 -24.77
CA PHE A 763 -23.93 31.95 -25.98
C PHE A 763 -23.61 32.76 -27.24
N HIS A 764 -23.17 32.08 -28.28
CA HIS A 764 -22.91 32.67 -29.59
C HIS A 764 -24.07 32.41 -30.53
N ARG A 765 -24.47 33.42 -31.26
CA ARG A 765 -25.60 33.30 -32.22
C ARG A 765 -25.26 32.45 -33.41
N GLU A 766 -24.04 32.61 -33.93
CA GLU A 766 -23.47 31.76 -34.97
C GLU A 766 -22.77 30.59 -34.22
N THR A 767 -23.28 29.39 -34.37
CA THR A 767 -22.69 28.20 -33.79
C THR A 767 -21.47 27.73 -34.62
N PHE A 768 -20.61 26.92 -34.06
CA PHE A 768 -19.47 26.39 -34.81
C PHE A 768 -19.93 25.54 -36.01
N VAL A 769 -20.94 24.69 -35.82
CA VAL A 769 -21.49 23.84 -36.89
C VAL A 769 -22.10 24.68 -38.00
N GLU A 770 -22.89 25.73 -37.66
CA GLU A 770 -23.45 26.68 -38.66
C GLU A 770 -22.35 27.39 -39.44
N TRP A 771 -21.32 27.91 -38.74
CA TRP A 771 -20.17 28.55 -39.38
C TRP A 771 -19.47 27.61 -40.36
N PHE A 772 -19.24 26.33 -39.94
CA PHE A 772 -18.56 25.35 -40.81
C PHE A 772 -19.41 25.02 -42.05
N ALA A 773 -20.72 24.92 -41.90
CA ALA A 773 -21.65 24.70 -43.01
C ALA A 773 -21.74 25.92 -43.96
N GLU A 774 -21.84 27.15 -43.40
CA GLU A 774 -21.95 28.38 -44.19
C GLU A 774 -20.70 28.67 -45.01
N ARG A 775 -19.51 28.30 -44.53
CA ARG A 775 -18.27 28.42 -45.33
C ARG A 775 -18.15 27.35 -46.43
N GLY A 776 -19.08 26.39 -46.51
CA GLY A 776 -19.10 25.30 -47.48
C GLY A 776 -18.28 24.07 -47.08
N GLY A 777 -18.01 23.89 -45.76
CA GLY A 777 -17.25 22.78 -45.23
C GLY A 777 -15.73 22.98 -45.24
N ALA A 778 -14.96 21.91 -45.38
CA ALA A 778 -13.50 21.98 -45.45
C ALA A 778 -12.97 22.70 -46.67
N SER A 779 -11.96 23.56 -46.50
CA SER A 779 -11.27 24.22 -47.62
C SER A 779 -10.30 23.29 -48.34
N VAL A 780 -9.74 22.32 -47.66
CA VAL A 780 -8.90 21.27 -48.25
C VAL A 780 -9.79 20.14 -48.76
N SER A 781 -9.71 19.86 -50.07
CA SER A 781 -10.52 18.80 -50.66
C SER A 781 -10.08 17.42 -50.17
N ARG A 782 -11.00 16.47 -50.11
CA ARG A 782 -10.68 15.09 -49.71
C ARG A 782 -9.64 14.42 -50.62
N ALA A 783 -9.60 14.82 -51.88
CA ALA A 783 -8.69 14.23 -52.86
C ALA A 783 -7.25 14.78 -52.76
N ASP A 784 -7.11 16.02 -52.28
CA ASP A 784 -5.84 16.72 -52.21
C ASP A 784 -5.22 16.71 -50.81
N ALA A 785 -5.93 16.18 -49.79
CA ALA A 785 -5.50 16.14 -48.42
C ALA A 785 -4.49 15.00 -48.13
N ASP A 786 -3.48 15.29 -47.33
CA ASP A 786 -2.52 14.29 -46.83
C ASP A 786 -3.18 13.36 -45.77
N ARG A 787 -4.14 13.92 -45.03
CA ARG A 787 -4.88 13.20 -43.97
C ARG A 787 -6.33 13.65 -43.93
N GLN A 788 -7.17 12.86 -43.24
CA GLN A 788 -8.56 13.19 -42.92
C GLN A 788 -8.76 13.18 -41.42
N ALA A 789 -9.48 14.16 -40.90
CA ALA A 789 -9.86 14.24 -39.50
C ALA A 789 -11.38 14.39 -39.36
N LEU A 790 -11.96 13.68 -38.40
CA LEU A 790 -13.33 13.92 -37.95
C LEU A 790 -13.23 14.78 -36.68
N LEU A 791 -13.70 16.04 -36.78
CA LEU A 791 -13.74 16.98 -35.68
C LEU A 791 -15.13 16.92 -35.02
N PHE A 792 -15.18 16.44 -33.79
CA PHE A 792 -16.40 16.38 -33.01
C PHE A 792 -16.54 17.66 -32.15
N PRO A 793 -17.49 18.53 -32.39
CA PRO A 793 -17.74 19.69 -31.55
C PRO A 793 -18.67 19.33 -30.41
N ASP A 794 -18.17 19.43 -29.18
CA ASP A 794 -19.03 19.33 -28.03
C ASP A 794 -20.01 20.52 -27.92
N THR A 795 -20.94 20.43 -26.97
CA THR A 795 -21.95 21.50 -26.77
C THR A 795 -21.29 22.85 -26.52
N TYR A 796 -20.20 22.93 -25.80
CA TYR A 796 -19.50 24.16 -25.46
C TYR A 796 -18.77 24.71 -26.68
N THR A 797 -18.05 23.90 -27.43
CA THR A 797 -17.40 24.28 -28.67
C THR A 797 -18.44 24.78 -29.68
N ASN A 798 -19.60 24.11 -29.75
CA ASN A 798 -20.63 24.52 -30.69
C ASN A 798 -21.31 25.85 -30.32
N HIS A 799 -21.68 26.05 -29.06
CA HIS A 799 -22.55 27.14 -28.66
C HIS A 799 -21.88 28.25 -27.83
N ASN A 800 -20.80 27.95 -27.08
CA ASN A 800 -20.18 28.87 -26.13
C ASN A 800 -18.78 29.33 -26.53
N HIS A 801 -18.01 28.48 -27.20
CA HIS A 801 -16.65 28.74 -27.64
C HIS A 801 -16.40 28.35 -29.10
N PRO A 802 -17.23 28.85 -30.08
CA PRO A 802 -17.08 28.48 -31.48
C PRO A 802 -15.74 28.87 -32.08
N GLU A 803 -15.06 29.89 -31.51
CA GLU A 803 -13.71 30.30 -31.89
C GLU A 803 -12.65 29.20 -31.69
N ALA A 804 -12.79 28.35 -30.70
CA ALA A 804 -11.88 27.21 -30.47
C ALA A 804 -12.01 26.18 -31.60
N GLY A 805 -13.24 25.84 -31.99
CA GLY A 805 -13.52 24.96 -33.12
C GLY A 805 -13.06 25.55 -34.47
N LYS A 806 -13.26 26.86 -34.67
CA LYS A 806 -12.80 27.58 -35.84
C LYS A 806 -11.28 27.54 -35.97
N ALA A 807 -10.57 27.81 -34.87
CA ALA A 807 -9.09 27.76 -34.84
C ALA A 807 -8.56 26.33 -35.10
N ALA A 808 -9.23 25.31 -34.52
CA ALA A 808 -8.86 23.92 -34.77
C ALA A 808 -8.97 23.56 -36.28
N VAL A 809 -10.06 23.95 -36.92
CA VAL A 809 -10.23 23.77 -38.38
C VAL A 809 -9.14 24.48 -39.16
N GLU A 810 -8.83 25.75 -38.86
CA GLU A 810 -7.80 26.51 -39.53
C GLU A 810 -6.41 25.86 -39.41
N VAL A 811 -6.06 25.37 -38.22
CA VAL A 811 -4.78 24.67 -38.01
C VAL A 811 -4.73 23.35 -38.78
N LEU A 812 -5.76 22.55 -38.74
CA LEU A 812 -5.82 21.27 -39.44
C LEU A 812 -5.74 21.49 -40.98
N GLU A 813 -6.47 22.46 -41.51
CA GLU A 813 -6.43 22.82 -42.94
C GLU A 813 -5.05 23.37 -43.36
N ALA A 814 -4.39 24.17 -42.50
CA ALA A 814 -3.03 24.64 -42.76
C ALA A 814 -2.00 23.49 -42.82
N LEU A 815 -2.30 22.36 -42.15
CA LEU A 815 -1.53 21.12 -42.21
C LEU A 815 -2.00 20.16 -43.32
N ASN A 816 -2.76 20.65 -44.32
CA ASN A 816 -3.31 19.90 -45.44
C ASN A 816 -4.20 18.71 -45.01
N VAL A 817 -4.99 18.88 -43.93
CA VAL A 817 -5.93 17.88 -43.44
C VAL A 817 -7.35 18.23 -43.91
N HIS A 818 -8.05 17.25 -44.49
CA HIS A 818 -9.48 17.39 -44.78
C HIS A 818 -10.31 17.18 -43.51
N VAL A 819 -11.02 18.24 -43.10
CA VAL A 819 -11.82 18.22 -41.88
C VAL A 819 -13.28 17.86 -42.18
N ARG A 820 -13.85 16.94 -41.41
CA ARG A 820 -15.29 16.64 -41.41
C ARG A 820 -15.89 16.88 -40.05
N ILE A 821 -17.13 17.33 -39.99
CA ILE A 821 -17.94 17.34 -38.78
C ILE A 821 -19.00 16.24 -38.92
N PRO A 822 -19.32 15.46 -37.88
CA PRO A 822 -20.40 14.48 -37.90
C PRO A 822 -21.74 15.13 -38.23
N ASP A 823 -22.62 14.42 -38.95
CA ASP A 823 -23.90 14.94 -39.38
C ASP A 823 -24.95 15.03 -38.23
N ASP A 824 -24.71 14.31 -37.16
CA ASP A 824 -25.65 14.13 -36.04
C ASP A 824 -25.16 14.78 -34.72
N VAL A 825 -24.51 15.93 -34.78
CA VAL A 825 -23.98 16.63 -33.58
C VAL A 825 -24.84 17.84 -33.23
#